data_10271d97705c6426a4b86b26908eb4d6
#
_entry.id   10271d97705c6426a4b86b26908eb4d6
#
_cell.length_a   1.000
_cell.length_b   1.000
_cell.length_c   1.000
_cell.angle_alpha   90.00
_cell.angle_beta   90.00
_cell.angle_gamma   90.00
#
_symmetry.space_group_name_H-M   'P 1'
#
loop_
_entity.id
_entity.type
_entity.pdbx_description
1 polymer ?
#
loop_
_entity_poly.entity_id
_entity_poly.type
_entity_poly.pdbx_seq_one_letter_code
_entity_poly.pdbx_strand_id
1 'polypeptide(L)'
;RGGKRIGFTRTAVGEHLLLGGDNMDLLLARRVEQQVGGGRLASHAFAGLSQACRVAKEKLLGEDPPDQWSIHVAGRGSRLIGGGLHSELLRADVESAILDGFFPRVPAAAEPSRTRSGLQEFGLPYAADAAVTRYIAAFLRQHKATPTVVLYNGGVLCAPKIRERILDVLQEMTGQRPRLLTNDAPDLAVARGAAYYSLSRRGEGLRISGGAARAYYIEVETHDQRVPRQVCLLPRGMEEGSELTLPPPPMELKLNRPVRFRLFSSVLREGDQPGDVLRIEPSELLELPPLYTVLRHPKSSQQRPVTVQLKSRLSEIGTLELWAVATDKEPDGEVPLKWRLQFDLRQSEGSQPAAAQRQDGDEEVDAVPAEQAGLIAAAAELIRGVFVGNTAAAGLPKALVQVLGPRDGWSTATLRAVWEELKQQRERRGRSAAHEARWLNLAGFSLRPGFGYALDDWRVKEAWRVFNAGLVHEKDDTCRLEWWILWRRIAGGLSRNQQEEIWKRAAPLVVPSLKRPDRKPVSPHETAEVFRVLAACERLDVKKKIELGDTVLALLEKKRSEFGLWAMGRIGGRLPLYGPMDSVVAPSLADKWIGRLLRLAPESGDSAEERYQLAHAVTELARLSGDRVRDLALPMRQKVADWLHAQLAEEEGTRLAQMVLEIVPREEREERFAFGDSLPSGLRLLASPTEGEPSPA
;
A
#
# COMPACT_ATOMS: atom_id res chain seq x y z
N ARG A 1 23.49 -52.58 -14.63
CA ARG A 1 23.49 -52.34 -13.16
C ARG A 1 22.73 -51.04 -12.91
N GLY A 2 21.38 -51.13 -12.75
CA GLY A 2 20.51 -49.98 -12.51
C GLY A 2 20.62 -49.50 -11.06
N GLY A 3 21.44 -48.50 -10.80
CA GLY A 3 21.43 -47.82 -9.52
C GLY A 3 20.09 -47.07 -9.35
N LYS A 4 19.33 -47.37 -8.30
CA LYS A 4 18.16 -46.58 -7.92
C LYS A 4 18.64 -45.13 -7.66
N ARG A 5 18.30 -44.20 -8.55
CA ARG A 5 18.52 -42.75 -8.28
C ARG A 5 17.63 -42.33 -7.12
N ILE A 6 18.24 -41.79 -6.08
CA ILE A 6 17.48 -41.16 -4.99
C ILE A 6 16.81 -39.92 -5.57
N GLY A 7 15.49 -39.81 -5.45
CA GLY A 7 14.70 -38.65 -5.84
C GLY A 7 14.04 -38.05 -4.64
N PHE A 8 13.78 -36.73 -4.69
CA PHE A 8 13.01 -36.00 -3.69
C PHE A 8 11.77 -35.44 -4.39
N THR A 9 10.62 -35.62 -3.75
CA THR A 9 9.35 -35.01 -4.19
C THR A 9 8.85 -34.07 -3.11
N ARG A 10 8.57 -32.83 -3.46
CA ARG A 10 7.99 -31.84 -2.55
C ARG A 10 6.49 -32.09 -2.43
N THR A 11 6.04 -32.55 -1.27
CA THR A 11 4.63 -32.90 -1.02
C THR A 11 3.80 -31.75 -0.48
N ALA A 12 4.42 -30.79 0.24
CA ALA A 12 3.76 -29.64 0.79
C ALA A 12 4.71 -28.44 0.92
N VAL A 13 4.16 -27.23 0.91
CA VAL A 13 4.88 -25.97 1.14
C VAL A 13 4.07 -25.14 2.11
N GLY A 14 4.72 -24.63 3.17
CA GLY A 14 4.10 -23.70 4.12
C GLY A 14 4.06 -22.27 3.59
N GLU A 15 3.36 -21.42 4.32
CA GLU A 15 3.30 -19.98 4.02
C GLU A 15 4.66 -19.32 4.24
N HIS A 16 4.89 -18.23 3.50
CA HIS A 16 6.08 -17.41 3.66
C HIS A 16 5.87 -16.42 4.81
N LEU A 17 6.58 -16.63 5.91
CA LEU A 17 6.46 -15.77 7.09
C LEU A 17 7.59 -14.74 7.12
N LEU A 18 7.26 -13.45 7.23
CA LEU A 18 8.23 -12.40 7.52
C LEU A 18 8.57 -12.42 9.02
N LEU A 19 9.18 -13.50 9.48
CA LEU A 19 9.49 -13.75 10.86
C LEU A 19 10.88 -14.37 10.96
N GLY A 20 11.85 -13.61 11.42
CA GLY A 20 13.24 -14.01 11.41
C GLY A 20 14.11 -13.33 12.47
N GLY A 21 15.42 -13.39 12.26
CA GLY A 21 16.43 -12.85 13.18
C GLY A 21 16.26 -11.37 13.50
N ASP A 22 15.91 -10.58 12.49
CA ASP A 22 15.72 -9.13 12.64
C ASP A 22 14.60 -8.78 13.63
N ASN A 23 13.52 -9.57 13.66
CA ASN A 23 12.44 -9.41 14.65
C ASN A 23 12.94 -9.64 16.08
N MET A 24 13.80 -10.62 16.25
CA MET A 24 14.41 -10.94 17.54
C MET A 24 15.39 -9.85 17.98
N ASP A 25 16.19 -9.33 17.05
CA ASP A 25 17.14 -8.24 17.29
C ASP A 25 16.42 -6.97 17.73
N LEU A 26 15.30 -6.64 17.09
CA LEU A 26 14.45 -5.50 17.45
C LEU A 26 13.82 -5.67 18.83
N LEU A 27 13.34 -6.88 19.17
CA LEU A 27 12.80 -7.16 20.51
C LEU A 27 13.84 -6.92 21.60
N LEU A 28 15.06 -7.45 21.40
CA LEU A 28 16.15 -7.27 22.36
C LEU A 28 16.57 -5.81 22.47
N ALA A 29 16.69 -5.10 21.33
CA ALA A 29 17.03 -3.68 21.31
C ALA A 29 16.03 -2.82 22.10
N ARG A 30 14.73 -3.14 22.03
CA ARG A 30 13.71 -2.46 22.82
C ARG A 30 13.79 -2.74 24.30
N ARG A 31 14.06 -3.99 24.68
CA ARG A 31 14.29 -4.33 26.10
C ARG A 31 15.46 -3.56 26.67
N VAL A 32 16.60 -3.53 25.96
CA VAL A 32 17.77 -2.76 26.38
C VAL A 32 17.47 -1.26 26.42
N GLU A 33 16.77 -0.72 25.45
CA GLU A 33 16.36 0.69 25.44
C GLU A 33 15.51 1.06 26.67
N GLN A 34 14.59 0.19 27.07
CA GLN A 34 13.77 0.37 28.27
C GLN A 34 14.59 0.28 29.57
N GLN A 35 15.55 -0.64 29.63
CA GLN A 35 16.41 -0.83 30.81
C GLN A 35 17.33 0.38 31.06
N VAL A 36 17.83 1.01 29.99
CA VAL A 36 18.75 2.15 30.10
C VAL A 36 18.05 3.45 30.53
N GLY A 37 16.73 3.53 30.49
CA GLY A 37 15.96 4.56 31.21
C GLY A 37 16.08 5.99 30.68
N GLY A 38 16.67 6.25 29.51
CA GLY A 38 16.89 7.59 28.95
C GLY A 38 15.83 8.08 27.96
N GLY A 39 14.68 7.41 27.85
CA GLY A 39 13.69 7.65 26.82
C GLY A 39 14.05 6.98 25.49
N ARG A 40 13.27 7.25 24.42
CA ARG A 40 13.52 6.65 23.09
C ARG A 40 14.81 7.17 22.47
N LEU A 41 15.66 6.26 22.03
CA LEU A 41 16.90 6.58 21.32
C LEU A 41 16.64 7.19 19.95
N ALA A 42 17.53 8.03 19.46
CA ALA A 42 17.51 8.48 18.06
C ALA A 42 17.70 7.30 17.11
N SER A 43 17.10 7.35 15.90
CA SER A 43 17.06 6.23 14.97
C SER A 43 18.42 5.60 14.65
N HIS A 44 19.47 6.43 14.47
CA HIS A 44 20.82 5.92 14.20
C HIS A 44 21.40 5.17 15.41
N ALA A 45 21.14 5.65 16.64
CA ALA A 45 21.59 5.00 17.87
C ALA A 45 20.82 3.70 18.11
N PHE A 46 19.52 3.68 17.82
CA PHE A 46 18.69 2.48 17.90
C PHE A 46 19.07 1.44 16.84
N ALA A 47 19.39 1.85 15.61
CA ALA A 47 19.94 0.95 14.60
C ALA A 47 21.26 0.33 15.04
N GLY A 48 22.18 1.14 15.63
CA GLY A 48 23.40 0.65 16.23
C GLY A 48 23.14 -0.32 17.40
N LEU A 49 22.17 -0.02 18.26
CA LEU A 49 21.73 -0.90 19.34
C LEU A 49 21.17 -2.22 18.81
N SER A 50 20.32 -2.19 17.77
CA SER A 50 19.78 -3.40 17.15
C SER A 50 20.89 -4.29 16.58
N GLN A 51 21.89 -3.69 15.93
CA GLN A 51 23.05 -4.43 15.43
C GLN A 51 23.91 -5.02 16.57
N ALA A 52 24.08 -4.29 17.66
CA ALA A 52 24.79 -4.80 18.84
C ALA A 52 24.01 -5.96 19.51
N CYS A 53 22.66 -5.85 19.57
CA CYS A 53 21.78 -6.93 20.06
C CYS A 53 21.84 -8.17 19.17
N ARG A 54 21.99 -8.02 17.85
CA ARG A 54 22.20 -9.13 16.93
C ARG A 54 23.46 -9.92 17.31
N VAL A 55 24.58 -9.23 17.49
CA VAL A 55 25.84 -9.86 17.89
C VAL A 55 25.70 -10.55 19.26
N ALA A 56 25.07 -9.86 20.23
CA ALA A 56 24.82 -10.42 21.55
C ALA A 56 23.94 -11.70 21.47
N LYS A 57 22.85 -11.67 20.71
CA LYS A 57 21.97 -12.82 20.48
C LYS A 57 22.76 -14.02 19.92
N GLU A 58 23.55 -13.80 18.87
CA GLU A 58 24.34 -14.85 18.22
C GLU A 58 25.37 -15.46 19.18
N LYS A 59 25.96 -14.67 20.08
CA LYS A 59 26.91 -15.13 21.09
C LYS A 59 26.20 -15.87 22.23
N LEU A 60 25.13 -15.31 22.78
CA LEU A 60 24.42 -15.86 23.94
C LEU A 60 23.59 -17.12 23.62
N LEU A 61 23.24 -17.36 22.34
CA LEU A 61 22.53 -18.55 21.87
C LEU A 61 23.44 -19.54 21.09
N GLY A 62 24.75 -19.25 21.00
CA GLY A 62 25.73 -20.08 20.29
C GLY A 62 26.04 -21.41 20.95
N GLU A 63 27.10 -22.10 20.49
CA GLU A 63 27.50 -23.42 21.01
C GLU A 63 28.14 -23.35 22.41
N ASP A 64 28.93 -22.30 22.68
CA ASP A 64 29.55 -22.06 23.97
C ASP A 64 29.17 -20.63 24.47
N PRO A 65 27.94 -20.48 24.97
CA PRO A 65 27.41 -19.16 25.28
C PRO A 65 27.92 -18.67 26.64
N PRO A 66 28.43 -17.41 26.73
CA PRO A 66 28.73 -16.78 28.02
C PRO A 66 27.43 -16.53 28.81
N ASP A 67 27.54 -16.28 30.12
CA ASP A 67 26.39 -16.00 30.96
C ASP A 67 25.78 -14.61 30.69
N GLN A 68 26.59 -13.68 30.21
CA GLN A 68 26.20 -12.32 29.89
C GLN A 68 27.01 -11.75 28.74
N TRP A 69 26.48 -10.73 28.06
CA TRP A 69 27.16 -10.00 27.01
C TRP A 69 26.93 -8.51 27.13
N SER A 70 28.06 -7.76 27.14
CA SER A 70 28.03 -6.30 27.24
C SER A 70 27.68 -5.64 25.89
N ILE A 71 26.76 -4.70 25.93
CA ILE A 71 26.36 -3.90 24.79
C ILE A 71 26.89 -2.48 24.95
N HIS A 72 27.61 -2.01 23.93
CA HIS A 72 28.10 -0.66 23.84
C HIS A 72 27.58 0.02 22.60
N VAL A 73 26.92 1.16 22.75
CA VAL A 73 26.47 1.99 21.63
C VAL A 73 27.04 3.39 21.78
N ALA A 74 27.75 3.86 20.78
CA ALA A 74 28.37 5.18 20.80
C ALA A 74 27.33 6.28 20.86
N GLY A 75 27.38 7.16 21.87
CA GLY A 75 26.56 8.34 21.98
C GLY A 75 27.05 9.47 21.08
N ARG A 76 26.16 10.35 20.60
CA ARG A 76 26.50 11.61 19.93
C ARG A 76 26.90 12.67 21.00
N GLY A 77 28.18 12.80 21.32
CA GLY A 77 28.65 13.89 22.12
C GLY A 77 30.14 14.15 21.85
N SER A 78 30.53 15.42 21.74
CA SER A 78 31.93 15.86 21.58
C SER A 78 32.79 15.64 22.86
N ARG A 79 32.25 14.93 23.85
CA ARG A 79 33.03 14.53 25.06
C ARG A 79 33.67 13.18 24.81
N LEU A 80 34.97 13.18 24.79
CA LEU A 80 35.86 12.01 24.57
C LEU A 80 35.71 10.90 25.64
N ILE A 81 35.03 11.15 26.74
CA ILE A 81 34.83 10.23 27.88
C ILE A 81 33.42 10.46 28.43
N GLY A 82 32.54 9.43 28.38
CA GLY A 82 31.31 9.38 29.17
C GLY A 82 29.96 9.52 28.42
N GLY A 83 29.88 9.36 27.08
CA GLY A 83 28.64 9.52 26.31
C GLY A 83 28.11 8.25 25.62
N GLY A 84 28.63 7.07 25.93
CA GLY A 84 28.15 5.80 25.34
C GLY A 84 27.05 5.15 26.18
N LEU A 85 26.15 4.49 25.53
CA LEU A 85 25.12 3.64 26.13
C LEU A 85 25.81 2.31 26.50
N HIS A 86 25.75 1.92 27.77
CA HIS A 86 26.25 0.64 28.24
C HIS A 86 25.12 -0.14 28.91
N SER A 87 24.95 -1.38 28.53
CA SER A 87 24.00 -2.31 29.13
C SER A 87 24.53 -3.73 29.05
N GLU A 88 23.99 -4.61 29.86
CA GLU A 88 24.30 -6.03 29.84
C GLU A 88 23.04 -6.85 29.51
N LEU A 89 23.21 -7.81 28.62
CA LEU A 89 22.17 -8.83 28.35
C LEU A 89 22.60 -10.14 29.01
N LEU A 90 21.73 -10.62 29.90
CA LEU A 90 21.90 -11.94 30.52
C LEU A 90 21.44 -13.02 29.56
N ARG A 91 22.15 -14.14 29.48
CA ARG A 91 21.79 -15.29 28.67
C ARG A 91 20.40 -15.79 28.99
N ALA A 92 20.03 -15.92 30.26
CA ALA A 92 18.71 -16.39 30.67
C ALA A 92 17.57 -15.50 30.14
N ASP A 93 17.75 -14.17 30.14
CA ASP A 93 16.76 -13.22 29.64
C ASP A 93 16.61 -13.31 28.12
N VAL A 94 17.73 -13.51 27.39
CA VAL A 94 17.70 -13.68 25.93
C VAL A 94 17.09 -15.02 25.57
N GLU A 95 17.44 -16.11 26.24
CA GLU A 95 16.86 -17.44 26.04
C GLU A 95 15.32 -17.38 26.26
N SER A 96 14.86 -16.83 27.37
CA SER A 96 13.42 -16.69 27.64
C SER A 96 12.73 -15.82 26.58
N ALA A 97 13.30 -14.67 26.25
CA ALA A 97 12.71 -13.77 25.27
C ALA A 97 12.55 -14.41 23.88
N ILE A 98 13.53 -15.20 23.46
CA ILE A 98 13.54 -15.82 22.12
C ILE A 98 12.78 -17.15 22.13
N LEU A 99 13.06 -18.04 23.10
CA LEU A 99 12.43 -19.36 23.10
C LEU A 99 10.95 -19.31 23.46
N ASP A 100 10.56 -18.47 24.43
CA ASP A 100 9.16 -18.41 24.84
C ASP A 100 8.35 -17.38 24.02
N GLY A 101 9.03 -16.38 23.42
CA GLY A 101 8.40 -15.41 22.53
C GLY A 101 8.20 -15.91 21.10
N PHE A 102 9.21 -16.56 20.51
CA PHE A 102 9.19 -16.97 19.11
C PHE A 102 9.02 -18.48 18.91
N PHE A 103 9.39 -19.29 19.89
CA PHE A 103 9.32 -20.76 19.83
C PHE A 103 8.63 -21.34 21.06
N PRO A 104 7.44 -20.83 21.47
CA PRO A 104 6.76 -21.37 22.65
C PRO A 104 6.40 -22.84 22.47
N ARG A 105 6.29 -23.59 23.57
CA ARG A 105 5.68 -24.93 23.56
C ARG A 105 4.19 -24.76 23.34
N VAL A 106 3.65 -25.43 22.32
CA VAL A 106 2.26 -25.30 21.91
C VAL A 106 1.66 -26.68 21.58
N PRO A 107 0.38 -26.90 21.84
CA PRO A 107 -0.27 -28.17 21.47
C PRO A 107 -0.40 -28.31 19.95
N ALA A 108 -0.58 -29.55 19.47
CA ALA A 108 -0.76 -29.86 18.04
C ALA A 108 -1.97 -29.14 17.40
N ALA A 109 -2.97 -28.78 18.20
CA ALA A 109 -4.17 -28.05 17.77
C ALA A 109 -3.99 -26.54 17.72
N ALA A 110 -2.81 -25.99 18.07
CA ALA A 110 -2.59 -24.56 18.13
C ALA A 110 -2.73 -23.90 16.74
N GLU A 111 -3.34 -22.70 16.74
CA GLU A 111 -3.50 -21.84 15.57
C GLU A 111 -2.70 -20.56 15.75
N PRO A 112 -2.14 -19.99 14.69
CA PRO A 112 -1.58 -18.65 14.73
C PRO A 112 -2.63 -17.62 15.14
N SER A 113 -2.25 -16.68 16.00
CA SER A 113 -3.14 -15.59 16.41
C SER A 113 -3.38 -14.64 15.24
N ARG A 114 -4.63 -14.26 15.02
CA ARG A 114 -5.00 -13.22 14.04
C ARG A 114 -4.89 -11.81 14.61
N THR A 115 -4.69 -11.67 15.92
CA THR A 115 -4.54 -10.37 16.59
C THR A 115 -3.11 -9.88 16.45
N ARG A 116 -2.92 -8.69 15.92
CA ARG A 116 -1.60 -8.08 15.75
C ARG A 116 -0.93 -7.85 17.10
N SER A 117 0.17 -8.54 17.38
CA SER A 117 1.00 -8.26 18.55
C SER A 117 1.84 -6.99 18.31
N GLY A 118 2.13 -6.22 19.38
CA GLY A 118 2.73 -4.88 19.37
C GLY A 118 4.16 -4.72 18.80
N LEU A 119 4.66 -5.65 17.99
CA LEU A 119 5.97 -5.60 17.32
C LEU A 119 5.98 -4.78 16.02
N GLN A 120 4.90 -4.07 15.69
CA GLN A 120 4.74 -3.30 14.45
C GLN A 120 5.28 -1.87 14.55
N GLU A 121 6.55 -1.66 14.84
CA GLU A 121 7.20 -0.40 14.50
C GLU A 121 8.05 -0.64 13.25
N PHE A 122 7.82 0.11 12.19
CA PHE A 122 8.58 0.21 10.93
C PHE A 122 7.84 -0.15 9.63
N GLY A 123 6.52 -0.25 9.61
CA GLY A 123 5.80 -0.33 8.33
C GLY A 123 6.03 -1.60 7.50
N LEU A 124 6.79 -2.56 8.00
CA LEU A 124 6.98 -3.85 7.34
C LEU A 124 5.82 -4.79 7.69
N PRO A 125 5.30 -5.58 6.75
CA PRO A 125 4.23 -6.54 6.99
C PRO A 125 4.77 -7.77 7.73
N TYR A 126 5.06 -7.62 9.04
CA TYR A 126 5.43 -8.75 9.89
C TYR A 126 4.23 -9.66 10.14
N ALA A 127 4.48 -10.96 10.31
CA ALA A 127 3.45 -11.91 10.69
C ALA A 127 2.71 -11.43 11.96
N ALA A 128 1.39 -11.62 11.99
CA ALA A 128 0.55 -11.16 13.10
C ALA A 128 0.91 -11.85 14.44
N ASP A 129 1.39 -13.09 14.37
CA ASP A 129 1.85 -13.89 15.51
C ASP A 129 3.36 -14.12 15.42
N ALA A 130 4.09 -13.85 16.50
CA ALA A 130 5.52 -14.09 16.57
C ALA A 130 5.88 -15.58 16.78
N ALA A 131 4.93 -16.43 17.17
CA ALA A 131 5.17 -17.81 17.56
C ALA A 131 5.30 -18.75 16.34
N VAL A 132 6.52 -18.94 15.85
CA VAL A 132 6.85 -19.86 14.74
C VAL A 132 6.28 -21.25 14.94
N THR A 133 6.29 -21.75 16.17
CA THR A 133 5.78 -23.09 16.51
C THR A 133 4.27 -23.27 16.28
N ARG A 134 3.47 -22.20 16.35
CA ARG A 134 2.05 -22.25 15.98
C ARG A 134 1.84 -22.45 14.49
N TYR A 135 2.66 -21.79 13.67
CA TYR A 135 2.64 -22.01 12.22
C TYR A 135 3.07 -23.42 11.85
N ILE A 136 4.07 -23.96 12.57
CA ILE A 136 4.48 -25.39 12.38
C ILE A 136 3.30 -26.31 12.74
N ALA A 137 2.60 -26.08 13.86
CA ALA A 137 1.44 -26.89 14.26
C ALA A 137 0.32 -26.85 13.22
N ALA A 138 -0.03 -25.66 12.75
CA ALA A 138 -1.04 -25.47 11.70
C ALA A 138 -0.65 -26.18 10.39
N PHE A 139 0.60 -26.04 9.95
CA PHE A 139 1.13 -26.69 8.76
C PHE A 139 1.07 -28.21 8.84
N LEU A 140 1.55 -28.82 9.93
CA LEU A 140 1.54 -30.26 10.10
C LEU A 140 0.11 -30.81 10.10
N ARG A 141 -0.81 -30.13 10.76
CA ARG A 141 -2.23 -30.53 10.81
C ARG A 141 -2.89 -30.40 9.44
N GLN A 142 -2.69 -29.29 8.73
CA GLN A 142 -3.27 -29.06 7.41
C GLN A 142 -2.86 -30.12 6.41
N HIS A 143 -1.60 -30.54 6.45
CA HIS A 143 -1.05 -31.55 5.54
C HIS A 143 -1.04 -32.97 6.09
N LYS A 144 -1.62 -33.18 7.29
CA LYS A 144 -1.63 -34.47 7.99
C LYS A 144 -0.23 -35.12 8.01
N ALA A 145 0.81 -34.29 8.24
CA ALA A 145 2.19 -34.69 8.13
C ALA A 145 2.79 -35.03 9.50
N THR A 146 3.56 -36.13 9.56
CA THR A 146 4.37 -36.49 10.72
C THR A 146 5.83 -36.56 10.29
N PRO A 147 6.67 -35.56 10.62
CA PRO A 147 8.05 -35.52 10.17
C PRO A 147 8.87 -36.60 10.89
N THR A 148 9.59 -37.42 10.13
CA THR A 148 10.54 -38.43 10.64
C THR A 148 11.97 -37.91 10.69
N VAL A 149 12.26 -36.88 9.87
CA VAL A 149 13.56 -36.21 9.80
C VAL A 149 13.33 -34.69 9.67
N VAL A 150 14.28 -33.88 10.18
CA VAL A 150 14.27 -32.44 10.08
C VAL A 150 15.64 -31.96 9.60
N LEU A 151 15.66 -31.03 8.66
CA LEU A 151 16.84 -30.29 8.22
C LEU A 151 16.62 -28.81 8.48
N TYR A 152 17.55 -28.17 9.18
CA TYR A 152 17.50 -26.75 9.47
C TYR A 152 18.35 -25.93 8.51
N ASN A 153 17.79 -24.82 8.01
CA ASN A 153 18.47 -23.84 7.18
C ASN A 153 18.20 -22.43 7.71
N GLY A 154 19.12 -21.50 7.44
CA GLY A 154 19.01 -20.11 7.84
C GLY A 154 19.73 -19.76 9.15
N GLY A 155 20.20 -18.51 9.28
CA GLY A 155 21.05 -18.04 10.37
C GLY A 155 20.45 -18.17 11.77
N VAL A 156 19.14 -17.96 11.92
CA VAL A 156 18.43 -18.15 13.21
C VAL A 156 18.59 -19.58 13.74
N LEU A 157 18.58 -20.56 12.85
CA LEU A 157 18.64 -21.97 13.19
C LEU A 157 20.07 -22.50 13.35
N CYS A 158 21.08 -21.60 13.32
CA CYS A 158 22.43 -21.91 13.79
C CYS A 158 22.47 -22.11 15.32
N ALA A 159 21.54 -21.48 16.07
CA ALA A 159 21.48 -21.57 17.52
C ALA A 159 21.01 -22.95 18.00
N PRO A 160 21.86 -23.72 18.76
CA PRO A 160 21.51 -25.09 19.19
C PRO A 160 20.24 -25.15 20.04
N LYS A 161 20.04 -24.19 20.93
CA LYS A 161 18.86 -24.09 21.82
C LYS A 161 17.54 -23.96 21.05
N ILE A 162 17.56 -23.20 19.96
CA ILE A 162 16.37 -23.02 19.08
C ILE A 162 16.06 -24.32 18.36
N ARG A 163 17.09 -24.99 17.81
CA ARG A 163 16.92 -26.30 17.14
C ARG A 163 16.35 -27.33 18.09
N GLU A 164 16.88 -27.42 19.29
CA GLU A 164 16.42 -28.36 20.34
C GLU A 164 14.96 -28.07 20.73
N ARG A 165 14.61 -26.79 20.98
CA ARG A 165 13.24 -26.38 21.30
C ARG A 165 12.24 -26.80 20.21
N ILE A 166 12.60 -26.64 18.92
CA ILE A 166 11.74 -27.08 17.80
C ILE A 166 11.59 -28.59 17.79
N LEU A 167 12.65 -29.35 18.01
CA LEU A 167 12.59 -30.82 18.08
C LEU A 167 11.69 -31.29 19.24
N ASP A 168 11.81 -30.66 20.41
CA ASP A 168 10.95 -30.95 21.58
C ASP A 168 9.47 -30.69 21.26
N VAL A 169 9.18 -29.54 20.67
CA VAL A 169 7.80 -29.17 20.28
C VAL A 169 7.26 -30.16 19.23
N LEU A 170 8.06 -30.56 18.25
CA LEU A 170 7.65 -31.56 17.27
C LEU A 170 7.39 -32.94 17.93
N GLN A 171 8.21 -33.34 18.88
CA GLN A 171 7.99 -34.56 19.64
C GLN A 171 6.71 -34.51 20.48
N GLU A 172 6.42 -33.39 21.15
CA GLU A 172 5.19 -33.17 21.91
C GLU A 172 3.94 -33.21 21.00
N MET A 173 4.03 -32.62 19.80
CA MET A 173 2.91 -32.60 18.83
C MET A 173 2.63 -33.94 18.19
N THR A 174 3.68 -34.72 17.87
CA THR A 174 3.55 -35.91 17.03
C THR A 174 3.75 -37.24 17.77
N GLY A 175 4.21 -37.17 19.04
CA GLY A 175 4.57 -38.36 19.84
C GLY A 175 5.91 -38.99 19.44
N GLN A 176 6.58 -38.49 18.41
CA GLN A 176 7.87 -39.01 17.92
C GLN A 176 8.87 -37.90 17.75
N ARG A 177 10.11 -38.12 18.20
CA ARG A 177 11.21 -37.18 18.00
C ARG A 177 11.82 -37.38 16.62
N PRO A 178 11.74 -36.41 15.69
CA PRO A 178 12.34 -36.56 14.39
C PRO A 178 13.86 -36.52 14.47
N ARG A 179 14.51 -37.28 13.57
CA ARG A 179 15.98 -37.28 13.45
C ARG A 179 16.45 -35.98 12.83
N LEU A 180 17.41 -35.31 13.48
CA LEU A 180 18.08 -34.15 12.92
C LEU A 180 19.08 -34.57 11.83
N LEU A 181 18.98 -33.95 10.64
CA LEU A 181 20.00 -34.04 9.61
C LEU A 181 21.07 -32.98 9.80
N THR A 182 22.30 -33.37 9.55
CA THR A 182 23.45 -32.47 9.67
C THR A 182 23.48 -31.45 8.55
N ASN A 183 23.64 -30.16 8.89
CA ASN A 183 23.96 -29.08 7.99
C ASN A 183 25.03 -28.21 8.67
N ASP A 184 26.26 -28.26 8.13
CA ASP A 184 27.41 -27.59 8.73
C ASP A 184 27.39 -26.06 8.60
N ALA A 185 26.58 -25.52 7.68
CA ALA A 185 26.45 -24.10 7.43
C ALA A 185 25.01 -23.74 7.02
N PRO A 186 24.06 -23.70 7.97
CA PRO A 186 22.67 -23.39 7.71
C PRO A 186 22.44 -22.00 7.09
N ASP A 187 23.28 -21.03 7.41
CA ASP A 187 23.31 -19.66 6.89
C ASP A 187 23.71 -19.59 5.41
N LEU A 188 24.50 -20.54 4.91
CA LEU A 188 24.93 -20.64 3.53
C LEU A 188 24.01 -21.52 2.66
N ALA A 189 22.95 -22.09 3.22
CA ALA A 189 22.11 -23.06 2.53
C ALA A 189 21.48 -22.50 1.24
N VAL A 190 21.04 -21.23 1.26
CA VAL A 190 20.45 -20.56 0.09
C VAL A 190 21.48 -20.36 -1.02
N ALA A 191 22.68 -19.87 -0.68
CA ALA A 191 23.75 -19.66 -1.66
C ALA A 191 24.21 -20.96 -2.30
N ARG A 192 24.41 -22.02 -1.49
CA ARG A 192 24.75 -23.38 -1.96
C ARG A 192 23.63 -23.96 -2.82
N GLY A 193 22.36 -23.78 -2.41
CA GLY A 193 21.20 -24.23 -3.17
C GLY A 193 21.09 -23.54 -4.52
N ALA A 194 21.33 -22.23 -4.60
CA ALA A 194 21.34 -21.48 -5.85
C ALA A 194 22.44 -21.97 -6.83
N ALA A 195 23.64 -22.20 -6.32
CA ALA A 195 24.73 -22.76 -7.10
C ALA A 195 24.40 -24.18 -7.61
N TYR A 196 23.86 -25.03 -6.75
CA TYR A 196 23.46 -26.38 -7.11
C TYR A 196 22.29 -26.41 -8.11
N TYR A 197 21.35 -25.48 -7.99
CA TYR A 197 20.24 -25.35 -8.92
C TYR A 197 20.71 -25.05 -10.34
N SER A 198 21.76 -24.27 -10.51
CA SER A 198 22.34 -24.02 -11.84
C SER A 198 22.89 -25.27 -12.49
N LEU A 199 23.49 -26.20 -11.72
CA LEU A 199 23.95 -27.49 -12.19
C LEU A 199 22.76 -28.40 -12.57
N SER A 200 21.75 -28.43 -11.71
CA SER A 200 20.52 -29.22 -11.98
C SER A 200 19.83 -28.75 -13.27
N ARG A 201 19.84 -27.47 -13.62
CA ARG A 201 19.34 -26.99 -14.92
C ARG A 201 20.12 -27.45 -16.14
N ARG A 202 21.38 -27.76 -15.96
CA ARG A 202 22.23 -28.38 -17.04
C ARG A 202 22.04 -29.87 -17.17
N GLY A 203 21.16 -30.48 -16.39
CA GLY A 203 20.97 -31.92 -16.32
C GLY A 203 22.00 -32.64 -15.45
N GLU A 204 22.83 -31.92 -14.72
CA GLU A 204 23.85 -32.42 -13.80
C GLU A 204 23.31 -32.41 -12.37
N GLY A 205 23.29 -33.53 -11.67
CA GLY A 205 22.88 -33.62 -10.27
C GLY A 205 21.42 -34.02 -10.03
N LEU A 206 21.01 -33.99 -8.76
CA LEU A 206 19.66 -34.35 -8.31
C LEU A 206 18.72 -33.17 -8.49
N ARG A 207 17.60 -33.37 -9.16
CA ARG A 207 16.50 -32.43 -9.22
C ARG A 207 15.47 -32.78 -8.16
N ILE A 208 15.10 -31.84 -7.32
CA ILE A 208 13.93 -31.98 -6.47
C ILE A 208 12.71 -31.78 -7.37
N SER A 209 12.01 -32.87 -7.67
CA SER A 209 10.74 -32.78 -8.38
C SER A 209 9.69 -32.25 -7.39
N GLY A 210 9.18 -31.11 -7.64
CA GLY A 210 8.17 -30.54 -6.82
C GLY A 210 7.46 -29.46 -7.60
N GLY A 211 6.62 -29.86 -8.52
CA GLY A 211 5.82 -28.96 -9.32
C GLY A 211 5.04 -27.94 -8.48
N ALA A 212 4.16 -27.19 -9.10
CA ALA A 212 3.33 -26.20 -8.44
C ALA A 212 2.73 -26.74 -7.12
N ALA A 213 3.02 -26.08 -6.02
CA ALA A 213 2.52 -26.51 -4.69
C ALA A 213 0.99 -26.37 -4.59
N ARG A 214 0.40 -25.55 -5.45
CA ARG A 214 -1.03 -25.23 -5.51
C ARG A 214 -1.51 -25.32 -6.96
N ALA A 215 -2.79 -25.65 -7.13
CA ALA A 215 -3.47 -25.42 -8.38
C ALA A 215 -3.91 -23.96 -8.47
N TYR A 216 -3.95 -23.37 -9.67
CA TYR A 216 -4.36 -21.98 -9.91
C TYR A 216 -5.53 -21.93 -10.89
N TYR A 217 -6.47 -21.07 -10.61
CA TYR A 217 -7.72 -20.93 -11.38
C TYR A 217 -7.99 -19.46 -11.68
N ILE A 218 -8.65 -19.20 -12.81
CA ILE A 218 -9.19 -17.90 -13.17
C ILE A 218 -10.71 -18.00 -13.28
N GLU A 219 -11.40 -16.98 -12.77
CA GLU A 219 -12.86 -16.87 -12.90
C GLU A 219 -13.23 -16.43 -14.30
N VAL A 220 -14.23 -17.08 -14.88
CA VAL A 220 -14.79 -16.77 -16.19
C VAL A 220 -16.32 -16.58 -16.11
N GLU A 221 -16.82 -15.62 -16.85
CA GLU A 221 -18.25 -15.43 -17.06
C GLU A 221 -18.75 -16.52 -18.00
N THR A 222 -19.90 -17.12 -17.68
CA THR A 222 -20.59 -18.09 -18.56
C THR A 222 -21.91 -17.49 -19.05
N HIS A 223 -22.49 -18.02 -20.11
CA HIS A 223 -23.80 -17.56 -20.63
C HIS A 223 -24.92 -17.67 -19.59
N ASP A 224 -24.83 -18.59 -18.65
CA ASP A 224 -25.69 -18.66 -17.48
C ASP A 224 -25.07 -17.82 -16.36
N GLN A 225 -25.37 -16.50 -16.36
CA GLN A 225 -24.78 -15.47 -15.50
C GLN A 225 -24.99 -15.67 -13.98
N ARG A 226 -25.65 -16.74 -13.55
CA ARG A 226 -26.02 -16.92 -12.15
C ARG A 226 -24.92 -17.52 -11.26
N VAL A 227 -23.95 -18.22 -11.85
CA VAL A 227 -22.89 -18.87 -11.07
C VAL A 227 -21.54 -18.74 -11.79
N PRO A 228 -20.56 -18.06 -11.21
CA PRO A 228 -19.21 -17.98 -11.79
C PRO A 228 -18.57 -19.37 -11.88
N ARG A 229 -17.77 -19.59 -12.91
CA ARG A 229 -17.00 -20.81 -13.12
C ARG A 229 -15.52 -20.50 -13.02
N GLN A 230 -14.76 -21.46 -12.56
CA GLN A 230 -13.29 -21.39 -12.48
C GLN A 230 -12.67 -22.26 -13.56
N VAL A 231 -11.70 -21.72 -14.29
CA VAL A 231 -10.90 -22.47 -15.27
C VAL A 231 -9.55 -22.78 -14.67
N CYS A 232 -9.17 -24.05 -14.65
CA CYS A 232 -7.86 -24.48 -14.20
C CYS A 232 -6.78 -23.97 -15.17
N LEU A 233 -5.93 -23.06 -14.67
CA LEU A 233 -4.79 -22.52 -15.41
C LEU A 233 -3.54 -23.39 -15.26
N LEU A 234 -3.36 -23.91 -14.06
CA LEU A 234 -2.17 -24.67 -13.69
C LEU A 234 -2.55 -25.69 -12.62
N PRO A 235 -2.48 -26.99 -12.89
CA PRO A 235 -2.77 -28.01 -11.90
C PRO A 235 -1.64 -28.11 -10.86
N ARG A 236 -1.99 -28.62 -9.68
CA ARG A 236 -1.02 -28.94 -8.64
C ARG A 236 -0.04 -30.02 -9.14
N GLY A 237 1.24 -29.88 -8.77
CA GLY A 237 2.28 -30.81 -9.15
C GLY A 237 2.88 -30.60 -10.54
N MET A 238 2.38 -29.63 -11.29
CA MET A 238 2.96 -29.29 -12.60
C MET A 238 4.37 -28.75 -12.48
N GLU A 239 5.30 -29.20 -13.31
CA GLU A 239 6.70 -28.80 -13.27
C GLU A 239 6.89 -27.31 -13.58
N GLU A 240 7.73 -26.65 -12.77
CA GLU A 240 8.17 -25.27 -12.98
C GLU A 240 8.88 -25.13 -14.34
N GLY A 241 8.62 -24.02 -15.04
CA GLY A 241 9.16 -23.76 -16.37
C GLY A 241 8.34 -24.34 -17.53
N SER A 242 7.33 -25.18 -17.25
CA SER A 242 6.45 -25.72 -18.29
C SER A 242 5.46 -24.66 -18.78
N GLU A 243 5.31 -24.58 -20.11
CA GLU A 243 4.29 -23.74 -20.76
C GLU A 243 3.12 -24.62 -21.19
N LEU A 244 1.92 -24.20 -20.85
CA LEU A 244 0.66 -24.85 -21.21
C LEU A 244 -0.15 -23.97 -22.13
N THR A 245 -0.69 -24.54 -23.17
CA THR A 245 -1.78 -23.97 -23.95
C THR A 245 -3.09 -24.59 -23.47
N LEU A 246 -4.01 -23.81 -22.95
CA LEU A 246 -5.27 -24.35 -22.45
C LEU A 246 -6.10 -24.88 -23.61
N PRO A 247 -6.75 -26.07 -23.45
CA PRO A 247 -7.60 -26.62 -24.50
C PRO A 247 -8.84 -25.72 -24.73
N PRO A 248 -9.57 -25.92 -25.87
CA PRO A 248 -10.86 -25.27 -26.13
C PRO A 248 -11.88 -25.52 -25.01
N PRO A 249 -12.89 -24.62 -24.82
CA PRO A 249 -13.28 -23.56 -25.73
C PRO A 249 -12.43 -22.28 -25.60
N PRO A 250 -12.27 -21.52 -26.72
CA PRO A 250 -11.66 -20.20 -26.67
C PRO A 250 -12.53 -19.24 -25.85
N MET A 251 -11.92 -18.18 -25.35
CA MET A 251 -12.55 -17.19 -24.47
C MET A 251 -12.66 -15.85 -25.18
N GLU A 252 -13.67 -15.06 -24.80
CA GLU A 252 -13.84 -13.71 -25.30
C GLU A 252 -13.11 -12.71 -24.38
N LEU A 253 -12.19 -11.93 -24.93
CA LEU A 253 -11.43 -10.92 -24.23
C LEU A 253 -11.87 -9.51 -24.65
N LYS A 254 -12.22 -8.69 -23.68
CA LYS A 254 -12.65 -7.30 -23.89
C LYS A 254 -11.45 -6.38 -23.93
N LEU A 255 -11.19 -5.70 -25.05
CA LEU A 255 -10.06 -4.80 -25.27
C LEU A 255 -10.46 -3.33 -25.10
N ASN A 256 -9.42 -2.48 -24.89
CA ASN A 256 -9.51 -1.01 -24.79
C ASN A 256 -10.41 -0.50 -23.66
N ARG A 257 -10.76 -1.35 -22.73
CA ARG A 257 -11.51 -1.00 -21.52
C ARG A 257 -10.90 -1.68 -20.28
N PRO A 258 -11.16 -1.15 -19.08
CA PRO A 258 -10.82 -1.82 -17.83
C PRO A 258 -11.43 -3.21 -17.74
N VAL A 259 -10.61 -4.19 -17.39
CA VAL A 259 -11.01 -5.58 -17.13
C VAL A 259 -10.41 -6.05 -15.82
N ARG A 260 -11.15 -6.89 -15.10
CA ARG A 260 -10.72 -7.53 -13.86
C ARG A 260 -10.59 -9.03 -14.11
N PHE A 261 -9.51 -9.60 -13.61
CA PHE A 261 -9.31 -11.05 -13.57
C PHE A 261 -9.24 -11.48 -12.10
N ARG A 262 -10.18 -12.29 -11.65
CA ARG A 262 -10.11 -12.89 -10.31
C ARG A 262 -9.37 -14.21 -10.41
N LEU A 263 -8.34 -14.34 -9.56
CA LEU A 263 -7.53 -15.54 -9.44
C LEU A 263 -7.82 -16.24 -8.13
N PHE A 264 -7.71 -17.56 -8.20
CA PHE A 264 -7.84 -18.42 -7.03
C PHE A 264 -6.72 -19.44 -7.00
N SER A 265 -6.37 -19.91 -5.82
CA SER A 265 -5.47 -21.05 -5.63
C SER A 265 -6.10 -22.09 -4.71
N SER A 266 -5.71 -23.35 -4.88
CA SER A 266 -6.11 -24.44 -3.99
C SER A 266 -4.94 -25.37 -3.71
N VAL A 267 -4.78 -25.73 -2.44
CA VAL A 267 -3.87 -26.78 -1.98
C VAL A 267 -4.57 -28.13 -1.82
N LEU A 268 -5.91 -28.12 -1.84
CA LEU A 268 -6.75 -29.29 -1.57
C LEU A 268 -7.07 -30.08 -2.84
N ARG A 269 -7.14 -29.39 -3.97
CA ARG A 269 -7.58 -30.01 -5.22
C ARG A 269 -6.42 -30.72 -5.94
N GLU A 270 -6.66 -31.97 -6.24
CA GLU A 270 -5.74 -32.86 -6.98
C GLU A 270 -6.47 -33.47 -8.19
N GLY A 271 -5.79 -33.57 -9.32
CA GLY A 271 -6.31 -34.23 -10.52
C GLY A 271 -7.03 -33.34 -11.51
N ASP A 272 -7.28 -32.06 -11.22
CA ASP A 272 -7.82 -31.12 -12.20
C ASP A 272 -6.84 -30.95 -13.38
N GLN A 273 -7.38 -30.86 -14.61
CA GLN A 273 -6.57 -30.69 -15.80
C GLN A 273 -6.57 -29.25 -16.30
N PRO A 274 -5.51 -28.78 -16.97
CA PRO A 274 -5.47 -27.46 -17.58
C PRO A 274 -6.66 -27.26 -18.52
N GLY A 275 -7.41 -26.16 -18.33
CA GLY A 275 -8.59 -25.84 -19.14
C GLY A 275 -9.90 -26.39 -18.60
N ASP A 276 -9.91 -27.24 -17.58
CA ASP A 276 -11.14 -27.70 -16.94
C ASP A 276 -11.95 -26.51 -16.44
N VAL A 277 -13.23 -26.46 -16.84
CA VAL A 277 -14.20 -25.44 -16.42
C VAL A 277 -15.04 -26.01 -15.27
N LEU A 278 -14.75 -25.58 -14.07
CA LEU A 278 -15.22 -26.18 -12.85
C LEU A 278 -16.15 -25.23 -12.07
N ARG A 279 -17.03 -25.84 -11.27
CA ARG A 279 -17.70 -25.16 -10.17
C ARG A 279 -17.05 -25.65 -8.89
N ILE A 280 -16.28 -24.77 -8.23
CA ILE A 280 -15.53 -25.12 -7.03
C ILE A 280 -16.18 -24.44 -5.83
N GLU A 281 -16.33 -25.18 -4.73
CA GLU A 281 -16.84 -24.61 -3.49
C GLU A 281 -15.87 -23.56 -2.92
N PRO A 282 -16.37 -22.41 -2.44
CA PRO A 282 -15.54 -21.34 -1.90
C PRO A 282 -14.57 -21.78 -0.79
N SER A 283 -14.94 -22.80 -0.02
CA SER A 283 -14.09 -23.37 1.05
C SER A 283 -12.85 -24.10 0.57
N GLU A 284 -12.81 -24.51 -0.70
CA GLU A 284 -11.66 -25.17 -1.33
C GLU A 284 -10.70 -24.19 -2.02
N LEU A 285 -11.11 -22.91 -2.12
CA LEU A 285 -10.40 -21.88 -2.84
C LEU A 285 -9.88 -20.79 -1.90
N LEU A 286 -8.64 -20.38 -2.12
CA LEU A 286 -8.09 -19.14 -1.60
C LEU A 286 -8.12 -18.11 -2.72
N GLU A 287 -8.89 -17.03 -2.57
CA GLU A 287 -8.88 -15.92 -3.51
C GLU A 287 -7.57 -15.14 -3.39
N LEU A 288 -6.92 -14.93 -4.53
CA LEU A 288 -5.71 -14.13 -4.65
C LEU A 288 -6.11 -12.70 -5.05
N PRO A 289 -5.23 -11.69 -4.83
CA PRO A 289 -5.50 -10.33 -5.28
C PRO A 289 -5.85 -10.31 -6.77
N PRO A 290 -6.99 -9.71 -7.15
CA PRO A 290 -7.39 -9.67 -8.54
C PRO A 290 -6.46 -8.80 -9.38
N LEU A 291 -6.24 -9.18 -10.62
CA LEU A 291 -5.50 -8.37 -11.58
C LEU A 291 -6.45 -7.42 -12.30
N TYR A 292 -6.16 -6.13 -12.22
CA TYR A 292 -6.84 -5.09 -12.98
C TYR A 292 -5.93 -4.58 -14.08
N THR A 293 -6.42 -4.55 -15.32
CA THR A 293 -5.62 -4.10 -16.45
C THR A 293 -6.49 -3.54 -17.58
N VAL A 294 -5.84 -2.81 -18.49
CA VAL A 294 -6.44 -2.39 -19.77
C VAL A 294 -5.62 -3.01 -20.88
N LEU A 295 -6.15 -4.03 -21.52
CA LEU A 295 -5.53 -4.66 -22.67
C LEU A 295 -5.84 -3.84 -23.91
N ARG A 296 -4.81 -3.36 -24.62
CA ARG A 296 -4.97 -2.46 -25.76
C ARG A 296 -4.82 -3.21 -27.08
N HIS A 297 -5.68 -2.87 -28.04
CA HIS A 297 -5.47 -3.28 -29.42
C HIS A 297 -4.46 -2.31 -30.06
N PRO A 298 -3.36 -2.77 -30.68
CA PRO A 298 -2.30 -1.89 -31.18
C PRO A 298 -2.75 -0.95 -32.30
N LYS A 299 -3.70 -1.40 -33.15
CA LYS A 299 -4.16 -0.66 -34.34
C LYS A 299 -5.57 -0.05 -34.19
N SER A 300 -6.29 -0.28 -33.08
CA SER A 300 -7.68 0.19 -32.92
C SER A 300 -7.94 0.71 -31.50
N SER A 301 -8.66 1.83 -31.40
CA SER A 301 -9.15 2.36 -30.13
C SER A 301 -10.58 1.89 -29.79
N GLN A 302 -11.23 1.16 -30.69
CA GLN A 302 -12.60 0.67 -30.47
C GLN A 302 -12.63 -0.39 -29.37
N GLN A 303 -13.70 -0.37 -28.59
CA GLN A 303 -13.99 -1.39 -27.59
C GLN A 303 -14.67 -2.58 -28.29
N ARG A 304 -13.90 -3.56 -28.70
CA ARG A 304 -14.42 -4.78 -29.31
C ARG A 304 -13.93 -6.02 -28.56
N PRO A 305 -14.72 -7.07 -28.46
CA PRO A 305 -14.26 -8.35 -27.98
C PRO A 305 -13.34 -9.01 -29.02
N VAL A 306 -12.38 -9.80 -28.56
CA VAL A 306 -11.49 -10.61 -29.40
C VAL A 306 -11.47 -12.03 -28.84
N THR A 307 -11.60 -13.00 -29.71
CA THR A 307 -11.49 -14.41 -29.32
C THR A 307 -10.04 -14.79 -29.03
N VAL A 308 -9.79 -15.32 -27.84
CA VAL A 308 -8.44 -15.66 -27.39
C VAL A 308 -8.36 -17.07 -26.84
N GLN A 309 -7.20 -17.68 -26.98
CA GLN A 309 -6.79 -18.87 -26.28
C GLN A 309 -5.81 -18.51 -25.17
N LEU A 310 -5.99 -19.05 -23.97
CA LEU A 310 -5.08 -18.79 -22.85
C LEU A 310 -3.88 -19.73 -22.91
N LYS A 311 -2.72 -19.18 -22.55
CA LYS A 311 -1.50 -19.91 -22.28
C LYS A 311 -0.99 -19.57 -20.91
N SER A 312 -0.62 -20.56 -20.12
CA SER A 312 -0.10 -20.38 -18.76
C SER A 312 1.29 -20.95 -18.61
N ARG A 313 2.09 -20.36 -17.73
CA ARG A 313 3.42 -20.84 -17.36
C ARG A 313 3.68 -20.49 -15.89
N LEU A 314 4.23 -21.45 -15.16
CA LEU A 314 4.83 -21.17 -13.85
C LEU A 314 6.34 -20.98 -14.05
N SER A 315 6.83 -19.78 -13.79
CA SER A 315 8.27 -19.51 -13.87
C SER A 315 9.03 -20.23 -12.76
N GLU A 316 10.34 -20.38 -12.93
CA GLU A 316 11.23 -20.99 -11.93
C GLU A 316 11.31 -20.18 -10.62
N ILE A 317 10.93 -18.92 -10.65
CA ILE A 317 10.86 -18.04 -9.46
C ILE A 317 9.48 -18.02 -8.81
N GLY A 318 8.53 -18.86 -9.28
CA GLY A 318 7.20 -19.01 -8.72
C GLY A 318 6.20 -17.91 -9.14
N THR A 319 6.44 -17.23 -10.27
CA THR A 319 5.48 -16.27 -10.86
C THR A 319 4.59 -16.99 -11.86
N LEU A 320 3.27 -16.85 -11.72
CA LEU A 320 2.32 -17.31 -12.71
C LEU A 320 2.25 -16.28 -13.85
N GLU A 321 2.67 -16.69 -15.03
CA GLU A 321 2.54 -15.94 -16.25
C GLU A 321 1.35 -16.47 -17.07
N LEU A 322 0.50 -15.57 -17.49
CA LEU A 322 -0.67 -15.88 -18.31
C LEU A 322 -0.65 -15.03 -19.57
N TRP A 323 -0.88 -15.64 -20.72
CA TRP A 323 -1.02 -14.93 -21.98
C TRP A 323 -2.38 -15.23 -22.59
N ALA A 324 -3.02 -14.20 -23.11
CA ALA A 324 -4.16 -14.30 -24.01
C ALA A 324 -3.65 -14.12 -25.45
N VAL A 325 -3.83 -15.11 -26.27
CA VAL A 325 -3.38 -15.15 -27.68
C VAL A 325 -4.62 -15.11 -28.57
N ALA A 326 -4.73 -14.12 -29.46
CA ALA A 326 -5.84 -14.02 -30.40
C ALA A 326 -5.89 -15.26 -31.30
N THR A 327 -7.07 -15.84 -31.48
CA THR A 327 -7.30 -16.98 -32.39
C THR A 327 -7.71 -16.52 -33.78
N ASP A 328 -8.25 -15.30 -33.92
CA ASP A 328 -8.65 -14.74 -35.18
C ASP A 328 -7.39 -14.32 -35.97
N LYS A 329 -7.33 -14.73 -37.23
CA LYS A 329 -6.26 -14.29 -38.12
C LYS A 329 -6.50 -12.81 -38.47
N GLU A 330 -5.49 -11.99 -38.26
CA GLU A 330 -5.47 -10.63 -38.83
C GLU A 330 -5.49 -10.72 -40.36
N PRO A 331 -6.21 -9.80 -41.06
CA PRO A 331 -6.37 -9.82 -42.51
C PRO A 331 -5.03 -9.81 -43.28
N ASP A 332 -3.97 -9.29 -42.66
CA ASP A 332 -2.67 -9.08 -43.29
C ASP A 332 -1.63 -10.21 -43.03
N GLY A 333 -2.02 -11.34 -42.45
CA GLY A 333 -1.13 -12.48 -42.20
C GLY A 333 -0.06 -12.23 -41.12
N GLU A 334 -0.23 -11.20 -40.29
CA GLU A 334 0.65 -10.88 -39.18
C GLU A 334 0.54 -11.92 -38.03
N VAL A 335 1.56 -11.93 -37.18
CA VAL A 335 1.62 -12.79 -35.97
C VAL A 335 0.41 -12.50 -35.08
N PRO A 336 -0.28 -13.52 -34.52
CA PRO A 336 -1.43 -13.33 -33.66
C PRO A 336 -1.13 -12.38 -32.49
N LEU A 337 -2.05 -11.45 -32.23
CA LEU A 337 -1.92 -10.54 -31.10
C LEU A 337 -1.82 -11.32 -29.79
N LYS A 338 -0.90 -10.90 -28.94
CA LYS A 338 -0.63 -11.55 -27.66
C LYS A 338 -0.58 -10.53 -26.54
N TRP A 339 -1.36 -10.76 -25.47
CA TRP A 339 -1.37 -9.94 -24.27
C TRP A 339 -0.86 -10.76 -23.09
N ARG A 340 0.10 -10.19 -22.35
CA ARG A 340 0.65 -10.81 -21.14
C ARG A 340 -0.12 -10.33 -19.91
N LEU A 341 -0.54 -11.27 -19.08
CA LEU A 341 -1.13 -11.04 -17.75
C LEU A 341 -0.16 -11.61 -16.74
N GLN A 342 0.53 -10.76 -16.00
CA GLN A 342 1.52 -11.22 -15.03
C GLN A 342 0.96 -11.06 -13.62
N PHE A 343 0.96 -12.15 -12.85
CA PHE A 343 0.53 -12.20 -11.48
C PHE A 343 1.73 -12.47 -10.59
N ASP A 344 1.95 -11.61 -9.59
CA ASP A 344 2.94 -11.86 -8.57
C ASP A 344 2.32 -12.65 -7.42
N LEU A 345 2.61 -13.94 -7.36
CA LEU A 345 2.07 -14.85 -6.36
C LEU A 345 2.74 -14.68 -4.98
N ARG A 346 3.88 -13.99 -4.90
CA ARG A 346 4.61 -13.80 -3.64
C ARG A 346 4.12 -12.62 -2.83
N GLN A 347 3.63 -11.56 -3.48
CA GLN A 347 3.05 -10.41 -2.76
C GLN A 347 1.71 -10.72 -2.11
N SER A 348 1.04 -11.82 -2.52
CA SER A 348 -0.29 -12.19 -2.03
C SER A 348 -0.30 -12.77 -0.63
N GLU A 349 0.81 -13.32 -0.16
CA GLU A 349 0.85 -14.07 1.11
C GLU A 349 1.20 -13.19 2.32
N GLY A 350 1.75 -11.99 2.12
CA GLY A 350 2.07 -11.02 3.17
C GLY A 350 1.16 -9.80 3.25
N SER A 351 0.41 -9.52 2.19
CA SER A 351 -0.57 -8.43 2.12
C SER A 351 -1.97 -9.03 2.14
N GLN A 352 -2.37 -9.65 3.25
CA GLN A 352 -3.80 -9.63 3.52
C GLN A 352 -4.16 -8.14 3.67
N PRO A 353 -5.06 -7.58 2.81
CA PRO A 353 -5.75 -6.39 3.22
C PRO A 353 -6.28 -6.70 4.60
N ALA A 354 -6.06 -5.81 5.56
CA ALA A 354 -6.65 -5.95 6.88
C ALA A 354 -8.06 -6.42 6.63
N ALA A 355 -8.35 -7.66 7.06
CA ALA A 355 -9.69 -8.17 6.95
C ALA A 355 -10.53 -7.16 7.71
N ALA A 356 -11.14 -6.23 6.99
CA ALA A 356 -12.28 -5.53 7.47
C ALA A 356 -13.14 -6.66 8.01
N GLN A 357 -13.46 -6.61 9.31
CA GLN A 357 -14.49 -7.44 9.86
C GLN A 357 -15.62 -7.33 8.86
N ARG A 358 -15.86 -8.43 8.11
CA ARG A 358 -17.05 -8.55 7.30
C ARG A 358 -18.19 -8.51 8.33
N GLN A 359 -18.76 -7.33 8.50
CA GLN A 359 -20.15 -7.27 8.93
C GLN A 359 -20.92 -7.80 7.73
N ASP A 360 -21.82 -8.76 7.99
CA ASP A 360 -22.75 -9.30 7.01
C ASP A 360 -23.39 -8.12 6.26
N GLY A 361 -23.05 -7.92 4.99
CA GLY A 361 -23.50 -6.79 4.16
C GLY A 361 -22.49 -6.23 3.18
N ASP A 362 -21.22 -6.65 3.16
CA ASP A 362 -20.23 -6.24 2.14
C ASP A 362 -20.55 -6.93 0.79
N GLU A 363 -21.54 -6.38 0.10
CA GLU A 363 -21.77 -6.59 -1.32
C GLU A 363 -20.54 -6.18 -2.13
N GLU A 364 -20.26 -6.92 -3.20
CA GLU A 364 -19.18 -6.77 -4.18
C GLU A 364 -18.81 -5.30 -4.45
N VAL A 365 -17.70 -4.83 -3.88
CA VAL A 365 -17.21 -3.44 -3.98
C VAL A 365 -16.85 -3.03 -5.42
N ASP A 366 -16.80 -3.94 -6.37
CA ASP A 366 -16.29 -3.71 -7.73
C ASP A 366 -17.29 -3.84 -8.87
N ALA A 367 -18.47 -4.38 -8.64
CA ALA A 367 -19.54 -4.39 -9.64
C ALA A 367 -20.53 -3.27 -9.32
N VAL A 368 -20.84 -2.45 -10.33
CA VAL A 368 -22.02 -1.58 -10.24
C VAL A 368 -23.22 -2.50 -10.04
N PRO A 369 -23.96 -2.42 -8.91
CA PRO A 369 -25.15 -3.25 -8.72
C PRO A 369 -26.07 -3.12 -9.93
N ALA A 370 -26.72 -4.20 -10.35
CA ALA A 370 -27.58 -4.20 -11.53
C ALA A 370 -28.67 -3.10 -11.46
N GLU A 371 -29.14 -2.78 -10.25
CA GLU A 371 -30.06 -1.67 -9.98
C GLU A 371 -29.46 -0.29 -10.29
N GLN A 372 -28.15 -0.10 -10.09
CA GLN A 372 -27.47 1.17 -10.38
C GLN A 372 -27.06 1.30 -11.85
N ALA A 373 -26.97 0.21 -12.61
CA ALA A 373 -26.59 0.26 -14.02
C ALA A 373 -27.54 1.16 -14.84
N GLY A 374 -28.84 1.11 -14.57
CA GLY A 374 -29.84 1.98 -15.19
C GLY A 374 -29.64 3.46 -14.86
N LEU A 375 -29.32 3.77 -13.59
CA LEU A 375 -29.05 5.14 -13.13
C LEU A 375 -27.77 5.71 -13.74
N ILE A 376 -26.72 4.89 -13.86
CA ILE A 376 -25.47 5.29 -14.53
C ILE A 376 -25.70 5.53 -16.02
N ALA A 377 -26.48 4.70 -16.70
CA ALA A 377 -26.82 4.91 -18.09
C ALA A 377 -27.59 6.24 -18.29
N ALA A 378 -28.54 6.55 -17.41
CA ALA A 378 -29.27 7.82 -17.43
C ALA A 378 -28.34 9.01 -17.16
N ALA A 379 -27.39 8.89 -16.22
CA ALA A 379 -26.37 9.91 -15.96
C ALA A 379 -25.46 10.13 -17.19
N ALA A 380 -25.07 9.07 -17.88
CA ALA A 380 -24.29 9.14 -19.11
C ALA A 380 -25.04 9.90 -20.23
N GLU A 381 -26.36 9.67 -20.37
CA GLU A 381 -27.18 10.42 -21.33
C GLU A 381 -27.25 11.91 -20.99
N LEU A 382 -27.34 12.27 -19.70
CA LEU A 382 -27.31 13.69 -19.28
C LEU A 382 -25.99 14.35 -19.66
N ILE A 383 -24.88 13.67 -19.46
CA ILE A 383 -23.54 14.16 -19.83
C ILE A 383 -23.45 14.34 -21.35
N ARG A 384 -23.87 13.34 -22.13
CA ARG A 384 -23.91 13.43 -23.58
C ARG A 384 -24.82 14.57 -24.07
N GLY A 385 -25.99 14.73 -23.46
CA GLY A 385 -26.92 15.82 -23.75
C GLY A 385 -26.29 17.21 -23.64
N VAL A 386 -25.37 17.40 -22.67
CA VAL A 386 -24.65 18.67 -22.49
C VAL A 386 -23.52 18.81 -23.51
N PHE A 387 -22.62 17.82 -23.62
CA PHE A 387 -21.42 17.99 -24.42
C PHE A 387 -21.59 17.70 -25.91
N VAL A 388 -22.52 16.85 -26.28
CA VAL A 388 -22.86 16.53 -27.69
C VAL A 388 -24.11 17.30 -28.15
N GLY A 389 -25.15 17.37 -27.32
CA GLY A 389 -26.41 18.06 -27.57
C GLY A 389 -26.35 19.57 -27.31
N ASN A 390 -27.52 20.14 -27.01
CA ASN A 390 -27.67 21.59 -26.76
C ASN A 390 -28.13 21.93 -25.33
N THR A 391 -28.03 20.98 -24.39
CA THR A 391 -28.43 21.21 -23.00
C THR A 391 -27.39 22.12 -22.32
N ALA A 392 -27.86 23.09 -21.53
CA ALA A 392 -26.98 24.02 -20.83
C ALA A 392 -26.08 23.32 -19.77
N ALA A 393 -24.78 23.58 -19.78
CA ALA A 393 -23.83 22.98 -18.86
C ALA A 393 -24.08 23.32 -17.38
N ALA A 394 -24.69 24.47 -17.08
CA ALA A 394 -24.95 24.92 -15.71
C ALA A 394 -25.90 23.97 -14.93
N GLY A 395 -26.87 23.36 -15.59
CA GLY A 395 -27.88 22.49 -14.97
C GLY A 395 -27.36 21.06 -14.67
N LEU A 396 -26.28 20.61 -15.30
CA LEU A 396 -25.82 19.23 -15.24
C LEU A 396 -25.60 18.69 -13.82
N PRO A 397 -25.00 19.42 -12.86
CA PRO A 397 -24.82 18.89 -11.50
C PRO A 397 -26.13 18.60 -10.77
N LYS A 398 -27.14 19.45 -10.94
CA LYS A 398 -28.46 19.24 -10.33
C LYS A 398 -29.16 18.03 -10.98
N ALA A 399 -29.08 17.90 -12.31
CA ALA A 399 -29.65 16.79 -13.03
C ALA A 399 -28.99 15.45 -12.62
N LEU A 400 -27.66 15.41 -12.44
CA LEU A 400 -26.97 14.24 -11.96
C LEU A 400 -27.39 13.86 -10.53
N VAL A 401 -27.57 14.85 -9.64
CA VAL A 401 -28.07 14.60 -8.27
C VAL A 401 -29.50 14.07 -8.28
N GLN A 402 -30.35 14.52 -9.20
CA GLN A 402 -31.73 13.99 -9.33
C GLN A 402 -31.73 12.52 -9.75
N VAL A 403 -30.78 12.08 -10.56
CA VAL A 403 -30.69 10.70 -11.06
C VAL A 403 -29.92 9.80 -10.07
N LEU A 404 -28.77 10.26 -9.59
CA LEU A 404 -27.84 9.44 -8.78
C LEU A 404 -28.01 9.62 -7.27
N GLY A 405 -28.91 10.52 -6.83
CA GLY A 405 -29.04 10.90 -5.41
C GLY A 405 -28.00 11.92 -4.93
N PRO A 406 -27.95 12.21 -3.62
CA PRO A 406 -26.99 13.15 -3.02
C PRO A 406 -25.54 12.77 -3.31
N ARG A 407 -24.68 13.77 -3.55
CA ARG A 407 -23.28 13.57 -4.00
C ARG A 407 -22.40 12.80 -3.02
N ASP A 408 -22.64 12.93 -1.74
CA ASP A 408 -21.94 12.27 -0.64
C ASP A 408 -22.26 10.76 -0.58
N GLY A 409 -23.39 10.36 -1.15
CA GLY A 409 -23.77 8.95 -1.31
C GLY A 409 -23.24 8.28 -2.59
N TRP A 410 -22.54 9.00 -3.46
CA TRP A 410 -22.03 8.38 -4.70
C TRP A 410 -20.86 7.46 -4.40
N SER A 411 -21.06 6.17 -4.70
CA SER A 411 -20.01 5.18 -4.54
C SER A 411 -18.82 5.45 -5.47
N THR A 412 -17.66 4.91 -5.14
CA THR A 412 -16.47 5.01 -5.99
C THR A 412 -16.73 4.45 -7.38
N ALA A 413 -17.45 3.33 -7.49
CA ALA A 413 -17.84 2.72 -8.77
C ALA A 413 -18.69 3.69 -9.62
N THR A 414 -19.70 4.33 -9.01
CA THR A 414 -20.54 5.35 -9.67
C THR A 414 -19.71 6.53 -10.17
N LEU A 415 -18.80 7.05 -9.36
CA LEU A 415 -17.93 8.16 -9.73
C LEU A 415 -17.01 7.80 -10.89
N ARG A 416 -16.42 6.61 -10.87
CA ARG A 416 -15.56 6.16 -11.97
C ARG A 416 -16.32 5.89 -13.26
N ALA A 417 -17.59 5.48 -13.17
CA ALA A 417 -18.48 5.38 -14.34
C ALA A 417 -18.80 6.77 -14.94
N VAL A 418 -19.07 7.76 -14.11
CA VAL A 418 -19.24 9.17 -14.55
C VAL A 418 -17.97 9.68 -15.24
N TRP A 419 -16.80 9.37 -14.71
CA TRP A 419 -15.52 9.73 -15.33
C TRP A 419 -15.36 9.10 -16.73
N GLU A 420 -15.72 7.82 -16.91
CA GLU A 420 -15.57 7.16 -18.21
C GLU A 420 -16.37 7.88 -19.31
N GLU A 421 -17.55 8.39 -18.99
CA GLU A 421 -18.34 9.20 -19.94
C GLU A 421 -17.71 10.58 -20.17
N LEU A 422 -17.29 11.28 -19.12
CA LEU A 422 -16.60 12.58 -19.24
C LEU A 422 -15.31 12.48 -20.08
N LYS A 423 -14.57 11.39 -19.94
CA LYS A 423 -13.36 11.13 -20.73
C LYS A 423 -13.67 11.08 -22.23
N GLN A 424 -14.77 10.47 -22.64
CA GLN A 424 -15.20 10.43 -24.05
C GLN A 424 -15.53 11.82 -24.58
N GLN A 425 -15.98 12.74 -23.71
CA GLN A 425 -16.34 14.11 -24.07
C GLN A 425 -15.18 15.12 -23.92
N ARG A 426 -13.96 14.64 -23.64
CA ARG A 426 -12.78 15.47 -23.34
C ARG A 426 -12.53 16.59 -24.36
N GLU A 427 -12.58 16.28 -25.64
CA GLU A 427 -12.34 17.26 -26.72
C GLU A 427 -13.45 18.30 -26.80
N ARG A 428 -14.68 17.93 -26.42
CA ARG A 428 -15.86 18.80 -26.48
C ARG A 428 -15.99 19.76 -25.31
N ARG A 429 -15.11 19.64 -24.30
CA ARG A 429 -15.06 20.59 -23.20
C ARG A 429 -14.85 22.04 -23.68
N GLY A 430 -14.06 22.21 -24.74
CA GLY A 430 -13.72 23.53 -25.30
C GLY A 430 -14.86 24.26 -26.02
N ARG A 431 -16.07 23.70 -26.09
CA ARG A 431 -17.21 24.29 -26.78
C ARG A 431 -17.57 25.70 -26.26
N SER A 432 -17.47 25.93 -24.95
CA SER A 432 -17.54 27.25 -24.31
C SER A 432 -16.89 27.18 -22.92
N ALA A 433 -16.62 28.38 -22.32
CA ALA A 433 -16.08 28.45 -20.97
C ALA A 433 -16.95 27.69 -19.95
N ALA A 434 -18.29 27.79 -20.06
CA ALA A 434 -19.21 27.07 -19.17
C ALA A 434 -19.08 25.53 -19.32
N HIS A 435 -18.85 25.03 -20.53
CA HIS A 435 -18.60 23.59 -20.74
C HIS A 435 -17.26 23.17 -20.17
N GLU A 436 -16.20 23.94 -20.40
CA GLU A 436 -14.87 23.62 -19.88
C GLU A 436 -14.86 23.63 -18.34
N ALA A 437 -15.37 24.68 -17.70
CA ALA A 437 -15.46 24.75 -16.25
C ALA A 437 -16.27 23.57 -15.67
N ARG A 438 -17.39 23.21 -16.30
CA ARG A 438 -18.23 22.09 -15.85
C ARG A 438 -17.52 20.74 -16.00
N TRP A 439 -16.83 20.54 -17.12
CA TRP A 439 -16.05 19.32 -17.35
C TRP A 439 -14.94 19.18 -16.29
N LEU A 440 -14.18 20.25 -16.05
CA LEU A 440 -13.09 20.27 -15.04
C LEU A 440 -13.61 19.96 -13.64
N ASN A 441 -14.73 20.60 -13.24
CA ASN A 441 -15.36 20.38 -11.95
C ASN A 441 -15.76 18.91 -11.74
N LEU A 442 -16.49 18.33 -12.69
CA LEU A 442 -16.97 16.96 -12.60
C LEU A 442 -15.84 15.95 -12.73
N ALA A 443 -14.85 16.18 -13.60
CA ALA A 443 -13.69 15.32 -13.75
C ALA A 443 -12.90 15.20 -12.46
N GLY A 444 -12.60 16.34 -11.80
CA GLY A 444 -11.91 16.34 -10.51
C GLY A 444 -12.74 15.66 -9.42
N PHE A 445 -14.06 15.91 -9.39
CA PHE A 445 -14.94 15.28 -8.41
C PHE A 445 -15.04 13.76 -8.60
N SER A 446 -15.10 13.30 -9.84
CA SER A 446 -15.26 11.87 -10.16
C SER A 446 -13.99 11.06 -9.99
N LEU A 447 -12.80 11.70 -10.03
CA LEU A 447 -11.53 11.03 -9.89
C LEU A 447 -10.90 11.15 -8.50
N ARG A 448 -11.45 12.02 -7.61
CA ARG A 448 -10.85 12.18 -6.27
C ARG A 448 -10.78 10.88 -5.49
N PRO A 449 -9.74 10.62 -4.70
CA PRO A 449 -8.51 11.38 -4.51
C PRO A 449 -7.42 11.13 -5.57
N GLY A 450 -7.72 10.42 -6.65
CA GLY A 450 -6.80 10.03 -7.71
C GLY A 450 -6.17 8.66 -7.52
N PHE A 451 -6.51 7.95 -6.46
CA PHE A 451 -6.00 6.61 -6.12
C PHE A 451 -7.04 5.86 -5.28
N GLY A 452 -6.77 4.57 -5.03
CA GLY A 452 -7.54 3.74 -4.09
C GLY A 452 -8.64 2.92 -4.74
N TYR A 453 -8.88 3.07 -6.03
CA TYR A 453 -9.78 2.23 -6.80
C TYR A 453 -9.06 1.64 -8.01
N ALA A 454 -9.46 0.45 -8.40
CA ALA A 454 -8.85 -0.28 -9.51
C ALA A 454 -8.68 0.60 -10.75
N LEU A 455 -7.47 0.63 -11.31
CA LEU A 455 -7.10 1.40 -12.52
C LEU A 455 -7.15 2.94 -12.37
N ASP A 456 -7.15 3.48 -11.18
CA ASP A 456 -7.06 4.93 -10.98
C ASP A 456 -5.77 5.49 -11.58
N ASP A 457 -4.64 4.78 -11.51
CA ASP A 457 -3.39 5.18 -12.16
C ASP A 457 -3.55 5.42 -13.66
N TRP A 458 -4.30 4.54 -14.33
CA TRP A 458 -4.61 4.72 -15.74
C TRP A 458 -5.55 5.91 -15.98
N ARG A 459 -6.60 6.08 -15.14
CA ARG A 459 -7.52 7.22 -15.26
C ARG A 459 -6.82 8.55 -15.06
N VAL A 460 -5.94 8.63 -14.08
CA VAL A 460 -5.13 9.83 -13.82
C VAL A 460 -4.18 10.12 -15.00
N LYS A 461 -3.57 9.10 -15.62
CA LYS A 461 -2.78 9.28 -16.84
C LYS A 461 -3.62 9.81 -18.00
N GLU A 462 -4.87 9.35 -18.15
CA GLU A 462 -5.79 9.90 -19.16
C GLU A 462 -6.20 11.35 -18.84
N ALA A 463 -6.45 11.69 -17.56
CA ALA A 463 -6.71 13.06 -17.13
C ALA A 463 -5.48 13.96 -17.38
N TRP A 464 -4.26 13.45 -17.20
CA TRP A 464 -3.03 14.20 -17.41
C TRP A 464 -2.84 14.69 -18.84
N ARG A 465 -3.48 14.06 -19.82
CA ARG A 465 -3.51 14.56 -21.21
C ARG A 465 -4.16 15.95 -21.30
N VAL A 466 -5.12 16.23 -20.41
CA VAL A 466 -5.75 17.56 -20.33
C VAL A 466 -4.78 18.58 -19.77
N PHE A 467 -3.94 18.20 -18.79
CA PHE A 467 -2.89 19.08 -18.27
C PHE A 467 -1.90 19.49 -19.38
N ASN A 468 -1.49 18.55 -20.22
CA ASN A 468 -0.58 18.82 -21.33
C ASN A 468 -1.23 19.70 -22.41
N ALA A 469 -2.51 19.51 -22.69
CA ALA A 469 -3.27 20.32 -23.65
C ALA A 469 -3.54 21.74 -23.15
N GLY A 470 -3.61 21.94 -21.83
CA GLY A 470 -3.94 23.22 -21.21
C GLY A 470 -5.43 23.56 -21.23
N LEU A 471 -5.77 24.76 -20.73
CA LEU A 471 -7.09 25.34 -20.79
C LEU A 471 -7.36 25.85 -22.22
N VAL A 472 -8.60 25.66 -22.71
CA VAL A 472 -9.09 26.25 -23.95
C VAL A 472 -9.51 27.69 -23.69
N HIS A 473 -10.18 27.94 -22.55
CA HIS A 473 -10.68 29.27 -22.16
C HIS A 473 -9.82 29.85 -21.01
N GLU A 474 -8.53 30.07 -21.27
CA GLU A 474 -7.54 30.55 -20.26
C GLU A 474 -7.88 31.92 -19.65
N LYS A 475 -8.66 32.75 -20.37
CA LYS A 475 -9.06 34.09 -19.89
C LYS A 475 -10.26 34.05 -18.93
N ASP A 476 -10.96 32.94 -18.87
CA ASP A 476 -12.14 32.78 -18.02
C ASP A 476 -11.72 32.43 -16.58
N ASP A 477 -12.17 33.23 -15.62
CA ASP A 477 -11.78 33.08 -14.21
C ASP A 477 -12.30 31.76 -13.61
N THR A 478 -13.48 31.32 -14.00
CA THR A 478 -14.10 30.08 -13.53
C THR A 478 -13.33 28.87 -14.08
N CYS A 479 -12.92 28.90 -15.34
CA CYS A 479 -12.10 27.84 -15.92
C CYS A 479 -10.74 27.72 -15.21
N ARG A 480 -10.08 28.85 -14.89
CA ARG A 480 -8.82 28.84 -14.14
C ARG A 480 -8.99 28.31 -12.72
N LEU A 481 -10.06 28.70 -12.04
CA LEU A 481 -10.39 28.23 -10.70
C LEU A 481 -10.61 26.69 -10.70
N GLU A 482 -11.49 26.20 -11.58
CA GLU A 482 -11.81 24.77 -11.67
C GLU A 482 -10.62 23.93 -12.16
N TRP A 483 -9.69 24.53 -12.90
CA TRP A 483 -8.42 23.91 -13.25
C TRP A 483 -7.60 23.53 -12.01
N TRP A 484 -7.39 24.47 -11.10
CA TRP A 484 -6.63 24.21 -9.87
C TRP A 484 -7.39 23.27 -8.92
N ILE A 485 -8.71 23.36 -8.85
CA ILE A 485 -9.56 22.45 -8.07
C ILE A 485 -9.45 21.02 -8.58
N LEU A 486 -9.47 20.79 -9.90
CA LEU A 486 -9.30 19.46 -10.47
C LEU A 486 -7.97 18.83 -10.02
N TRP A 487 -6.86 19.54 -10.23
CA TRP A 487 -5.54 19.01 -9.91
C TRP A 487 -5.31 18.82 -8.42
N ARG A 488 -5.88 19.67 -7.58
CA ARG A 488 -5.90 19.47 -6.13
C ARG A 488 -6.62 18.18 -5.75
N ARG A 489 -7.81 17.96 -6.32
CA ARG A 489 -8.65 16.79 -6.00
C ARG A 489 -8.01 15.45 -6.35
N ILE A 490 -7.18 15.42 -7.38
CA ILE A 490 -6.52 14.19 -7.84
C ILE A 490 -5.01 14.15 -7.54
N ALA A 491 -4.52 15.07 -6.73
CA ALA A 491 -3.09 15.21 -6.45
C ALA A 491 -2.47 13.93 -5.88
N GLY A 492 -3.23 13.14 -5.13
CA GLY A 492 -2.78 11.87 -4.58
C GLY A 492 -2.42 10.80 -5.61
N GLY A 493 -3.08 10.81 -6.77
CA GLY A 493 -2.78 9.91 -7.89
C GLY A 493 -1.66 10.40 -8.82
N LEU A 494 -1.17 11.64 -8.62
CA LEU A 494 -0.11 12.19 -9.47
C LEU A 494 1.27 11.72 -9.01
N SER A 495 2.10 11.31 -9.98
CA SER A 495 3.50 11.00 -9.74
C SER A 495 4.29 12.25 -9.31
N ARG A 496 5.50 12.04 -8.74
CA ARG A 496 6.41 13.13 -8.37
C ARG A 496 6.66 14.08 -9.55
N ASN A 497 6.97 13.55 -10.74
CA ASN A 497 7.21 14.36 -11.92
C ASN A 497 6.01 15.20 -12.33
N GLN A 498 4.79 14.68 -12.21
CA GLN A 498 3.57 15.42 -12.49
C GLN A 498 3.33 16.52 -11.46
N GLN A 499 3.57 16.27 -10.18
CA GLN A 499 3.51 17.30 -9.14
C GLN A 499 4.57 18.40 -9.33
N GLU A 500 5.76 18.05 -9.84
CA GLU A 500 6.80 19.00 -10.24
C GLU A 500 6.33 19.90 -11.40
N GLU A 501 5.61 19.36 -12.37
CA GLU A 501 5.04 20.18 -13.46
C GLU A 501 3.93 21.13 -12.96
N ILE A 502 3.12 20.69 -11.98
CA ILE A 502 2.17 21.59 -11.30
C ILE A 502 2.93 22.71 -10.59
N TRP A 503 3.99 22.38 -9.85
CA TRP A 503 4.83 23.38 -9.18
C TRP A 503 5.35 24.44 -10.17
N LYS A 504 5.92 24.03 -11.30
CA LYS A 504 6.46 24.94 -12.32
C LYS A 504 5.41 25.92 -12.84
N ARG A 505 4.15 25.51 -12.95
CA ARG A 505 3.05 26.36 -13.46
C ARG A 505 2.40 27.20 -12.35
N ALA A 506 2.23 26.66 -11.16
CA ALA A 506 1.45 27.23 -10.06
C ALA A 506 2.31 28.14 -9.15
N ALA A 507 3.52 27.70 -8.75
CA ALA A 507 4.34 28.45 -7.80
C ALA A 507 4.69 29.89 -8.24
N PRO A 508 4.98 30.18 -9.53
CA PRO A 508 5.22 31.56 -9.96
C PRO A 508 4.03 32.51 -9.82
N LEU A 509 2.84 32.01 -9.53
CA LEU A 509 1.65 32.83 -9.28
C LEU A 509 1.60 33.39 -7.85
N VAL A 510 2.18 32.64 -6.89
CA VAL A 510 1.99 32.90 -5.46
C VAL A 510 3.28 33.00 -4.66
N VAL A 511 4.36 32.33 -5.06
CA VAL A 511 5.65 32.36 -4.35
C VAL A 511 6.46 33.58 -4.80
N PRO A 512 6.80 34.53 -3.89
CA PRO A 512 7.41 35.81 -4.24
C PRO A 512 8.74 35.70 -4.99
N SER A 513 9.59 34.74 -4.59
CA SER A 513 10.92 34.47 -5.20
C SER A 513 10.84 33.97 -6.64
N LEU A 514 9.69 33.43 -7.06
CA LEU A 514 9.44 32.85 -8.38
C LEU A 514 8.50 33.70 -9.26
N LYS A 515 7.99 34.86 -8.74
CA LYS A 515 7.08 35.74 -9.49
C LYS A 515 7.74 36.29 -10.73
N ARG A 516 6.99 36.24 -11.85
CA ARG A 516 7.38 36.88 -13.11
C ARG A 516 6.78 38.27 -13.20
N PRO A 517 7.58 39.31 -13.51
CA PRO A 517 7.12 40.70 -13.51
C PRO A 517 5.99 41.00 -14.52
N ASP A 518 5.96 40.25 -15.62
CA ASP A 518 5.04 40.42 -16.75
C ASP A 518 3.67 39.74 -16.55
N ARG A 519 3.49 38.97 -15.47
CA ARG A 519 2.22 38.27 -15.21
C ARG A 519 1.25 39.13 -14.40
N LYS A 520 -0.01 39.18 -14.89
CA LYS A 520 -1.11 39.82 -14.14
C LYS A 520 -1.38 39.08 -12.83
N PRO A 521 -1.73 39.84 -11.75
CA PRO A 521 -2.16 39.23 -10.51
C PRO A 521 -3.39 38.34 -10.73
N VAL A 522 -3.41 37.19 -10.06
CA VAL A 522 -4.57 36.28 -10.03
C VAL A 522 -5.59 36.74 -9.01
N SER A 523 -6.86 36.34 -9.18
CA SER A 523 -7.93 36.69 -8.24
C SER A 523 -7.67 36.10 -6.84
N PRO A 524 -8.24 36.66 -5.76
CA PRO A 524 -8.11 36.10 -4.43
C PRO A 524 -8.56 34.64 -4.32
N HIS A 525 -9.64 34.27 -5.01
CA HIS A 525 -10.13 32.89 -5.05
C HIS A 525 -9.18 31.96 -5.77
N GLU A 526 -8.65 32.37 -6.91
CA GLU A 526 -7.64 31.59 -7.63
C GLU A 526 -6.36 31.47 -6.83
N THR A 527 -5.91 32.55 -6.14
CA THR A 527 -4.75 32.54 -5.24
C THR A 527 -4.91 31.46 -4.15
N ALA A 528 -6.08 31.39 -3.51
CA ALA A 528 -6.36 30.39 -2.49
C ALA A 528 -6.28 28.96 -3.04
N GLU A 529 -6.86 28.69 -4.21
CA GLU A 529 -6.79 27.34 -4.83
C GLU A 529 -5.39 26.99 -5.33
N VAL A 530 -4.60 27.96 -5.78
CA VAL A 530 -3.19 27.75 -6.12
C VAL A 530 -2.37 27.31 -4.90
N PHE A 531 -2.56 27.96 -3.73
CA PHE A 531 -1.92 27.50 -2.50
C PHE A 531 -2.42 26.10 -2.09
N ARG A 532 -3.71 25.82 -2.21
CA ARG A 532 -4.28 24.52 -1.89
C ARG A 532 -3.76 23.41 -2.78
N VAL A 533 -3.63 23.60 -4.10
CA VAL A 533 -3.08 22.57 -4.99
C VAL A 533 -1.60 22.32 -4.71
N LEU A 534 -0.81 23.37 -4.46
CA LEU A 534 0.61 23.23 -4.12
C LEU A 534 0.80 22.49 -2.78
N ALA A 535 -0.01 22.80 -1.77
CA ALA A 535 0.01 22.13 -0.48
C ALA A 535 -0.47 20.67 -0.57
N ALA A 536 -1.38 20.36 -1.50
CA ALA A 536 -1.80 18.99 -1.79
C ALA A 536 -0.72 18.17 -2.50
N CYS A 537 0.30 18.75 -3.11
CA CYS A 537 1.39 18.05 -3.80
C CYS A 537 2.42 17.49 -2.80
N GLU A 538 2.09 16.42 -2.10
CA GLU A 538 2.92 15.86 -1.02
C GLU A 538 4.23 15.20 -1.48
N ARG A 539 4.35 14.83 -2.79
CA ARG A 539 5.58 14.23 -3.37
C ARG A 539 6.61 15.25 -3.83
N LEU A 540 6.37 16.56 -3.61
CA LEU A 540 7.35 17.60 -3.92
C LEU A 540 8.59 17.48 -3.02
N ASP A 541 9.73 17.93 -3.55
CA ASP A 541 10.98 18.02 -2.81
C ASP A 541 10.83 18.89 -1.56
N VAL A 542 11.51 18.50 -0.47
CA VAL A 542 11.46 19.18 0.84
C VAL A 542 11.82 20.66 0.74
N LYS A 543 12.78 21.05 -0.13
CA LYS A 543 13.15 22.47 -0.31
C LYS A 543 11.99 23.30 -0.83
N LYS A 544 11.18 22.77 -1.75
CA LYS A 544 9.98 23.45 -2.26
C LYS A 544 8.90 23.56 -1.21
N LYS A 545 8.73 22.52 -0.40
CA LYS A 545 7.80 22.55 0.74
C LYS A 545 8.21 23.63 1.77
N ILE A 546 9.51 23.76 2.03
CA ILE A 546 10.05 24.81 2.92
C ILE A 546 9.72 26.20 2.35
N GLU A 547 10.04 26.45 1.09
CA GLU A 547 9.77 27.74 0.42
C GLU A 547 8.28 28.08 0.44
N LEU A 548 7.42 27.08 0.15
CA LEU A 548 5.97 27.26 0.20
C LEU A 548 5.47 27.52 1.63
N GLY A 549 5.95 26.75 2.62
CA GLY A 549 5.58 26.87 4.02
C GLY A 549 5.97 28.24 4.61
N ASP A 550 7.18 28.72 4.34
CA ASP A 550 7.63 30.05 4.76
C ASP A 550 6.81 31.15 4.08
N THR A 551 6.44 30.99 2.82
CA THR A 551 5.55 31.91 2.09
C THR A 551 4.16 31.98 2.72
N VAL A 552 3.54 30.81 2.99
CA VAL A 552 2.22 30.73 3.61
C VAL A 552 2.24 31.32 5.02
N LEU A 553 3.27 31.02 5.80
CA LEU A 553 3.39 31.51 7.16
C LEU A 553 3.56 33.06 7.21
N ALA A 554 4.33 33.63 6.29
CA ALA A 554 4.46 35.07 6.13
C ALA A 554 3.14 35.75 5.72
N LEU A 555 2.27 35.06 4.98
CA LEU A 555 0.92 35.55 4.67
C LEU A 555 0.02 35.49 5.89
N LEU A 556 0.06 34.39 6.64
CA LEU A 556 -0.73 34.21 7.86
C LEU A 556 -0.39 35.25 8.95
N GLU A 557 0.87 35.67 9.07
CA GLU A 557 1.33 36.70 9.98
C GLU A 557 0.78 38.10 9.61
N LYS A 558 0.51 38.32 8.32
CA LYS A 558 -0.13 39.59 7.87
C LYS A 558 -1.65 39.55 8.04
N LYS A 559 -2.26 38.43 7.68
CA LYS A 559 -3.71 38.20 7.78
C LYS A 559 -3.99 36.74 7.83
N ARG A 560 -4.66 36.28 8.90
CA ARG A 560 -5.13 34.89 8.98
C ARG A 560 -6.10 34.59 7.83
N SER A 561 -6.03 33.36 7.33
CA SER A 561 -6.92 32.85 6.30
C SER A 561 -7.07 31.34 6.44
N GLU A 562 -8.28 30.85 6.24
CA GLU A 562 -8.62 29.42 6.27
C GLU A 562 -7.72 28.61 5.35
N PHE A 563 -7.57 29.05 4.09
CA PHE A 563 -6.72 28.33 3.12
C PHE A 563 -5.25 28.29 3.52
N GLY A 564 -4.75 29.34 4.18
CA GLY A 564 -3.38 29.39 4.67
C GLY A 564 -3.14 28.41 5.82
N LEU A 565 -4.06 28.34 6.79
CA LEU A 565 -4.00 27.38 7.91
C LEU A 565 -4.09 25.95 7.40
N TRP A 566 -5.05 25.69 6.51
CA TRP A 566 -5.16 24.37 5.85
C TRP A 566 -3.87 23.99 5.10
N ALA A 567 -3.30 24.93 4.34
CA ALA A 567 -2.06 24.69 3.61
C ALA A 567 -0.88 24.39 4.54
N MET A 568 -0.76 25.11 5.67
CA MET A 568 0.29 24.85 6.67
C MET A 568 0.18 23.45 7.27
N GLY A 569 -1.03 23.02 7.65
CA GLY A 569 -1.27 21.67 8.15
C GLY A 569 -0.85 20.58 7.14
N ARG A 570 -1.09 20.81 5.85
CA ARG A 570 -0.70 19.88 4.77
C ARG A 570 0.81 19.88 4.49
N ILE A 571 1.43 21.06 4.40
CA ILE A 571 2.86 21.19 4.07
C ILE A 571 3.73 20.68 5.21
N GLY A 572 3.37 21.00 6.46
CA GLY A 572 4.12 20.68 7.66
C GLY A 572 3.72 19.38 8.35
N GLY A 573 2.65 18.72 7.89
CA GLY A 573 2.10 17.51 8.50
C GLY A 573 3.15 16.41 8.68
N ARG A 574 3.13 15.77 9.87
CA ARG A 574 4.06 14.67 10.21
C ARG A 574 3.68 13.36 9.55
N LEU A 575 2.40 13.17 9.26
CA LEU A 575 1.86 12.01 8.56
C LEU A 575 1.27 12.46 7.22
N PRO A 576 1.99 12.32 6.09
CA PRO A 576 1.43 12.56 4.76
C PRO A 576 0.21 11.66 4.52
N LEU A 577 -0.75 12.13 3.72
CA LEU A 577 -1.91 11.30 3.33
C LEU A 577 -1.54 10.29 2.25
N TYR A 578 -0.62 10.65 1.35
CA TYR A 578 -0.18 9.83 0.22
C TYR A 578 1.24 10.15 -0.24
N GLY A 579 1.90 11.11 0.38
CA GLY A 579 3.29 11.43 0.09
C GLY A 579 4.24 10.49 0.81
N PRO A 580 5.47 10.34 0.30
CA PRO A 580 6.48 9.52 0.95
C PRO A 580 6.98 10.19 2.23
N MET A 581 7.35 9.38 3.21
CA MET A 581 7.79 9.87 4.52
C MET A 581 9.12 10.64 4.47
N ASP A 582 9.93 10.45 3.44
CA ASP A 582 11.19 11.20 3.21
C ASP A 582 10.94 12.65 2.74
N SER A 583 9.73 12.96 2.30
CA SER A 583 9.31 14.31 1.89
C SER A 583 8.78 15.17 3.04
N VAL A 584 8.79 14.69 4.28
CA VAL A 584 8.36 15.43 5.46
C VAL A 584 9.46 16.40 5.91
N VAL A 585 9.12 17.63 6.23
CA VAL A 585 10.08 18.64 6.68
C VAL A 585 10.74 18.27 8.02
N ALA A 586 11.98 18.70 8.24
CA ALA A 586 12.71 18.35 9.45
C ALA A 586 11.98 18.82 10.74
N PRO A 587 12.05 18.06 11.86
CA PRO A 587 11.42 18.43 13.13
C PRO A 587 11.82 19.82 13.64
N SER A 588 13.10 20.19 13.49
CA SER A 588 13.61 21.50 13.90
C SER A 588 12.99 22.69 13.15
N LEU A 589 12.55 22.48 11.91
CA LEU A 589 11.83 23.49 11.14
C LEU A 589 10.36 23.54 11.53
N ALA A 590 9.72 22.39 11.71
CA ALA A 590 8.35 22.32 12.18
C ALA A 590 8.19 22.97 13.56
N ASP A 591 9.17 22.78 14.46
CA ASP A 591 9.25 23.46 15.75
C ASP A 591 9.23 24.99 15.60
N LYS A 592 10.04 25.53 14.69
CA LYS A 592 10.05 26.98 14.38
C LYS A 592 8.72 27.46 13.81
N TRP A 593 8.11 26.70 12.91
CA TRP A 593 6.79 27.05 12.34
C TRP A 593 5.69 27.01 13.39
N ILE A 594 5.67 25.99 14.26
CA ILE A 594 4.73 25.91 15.37
C ILE A 594 4.89 27.12 16.28
N GLY A 595 6.13 27.48 16.66
CA GLY A 595 6.39 28.67 17.49
C GLY A 595 5.86 29.98 16.88
N ARG A 596 5.83 30.10 15.55
CA ARG A 596 5.23 31.25 14.84
C ARG A 596 3.70 31.16 14.81
N LEU A 597 3.12 29.97 14.55
CA LEU A 597 1.66 29.76 14.56
C LEU A 597 1.05 30.00 15.94
N LEU A 598 1.72 29.56 17.02
CA LEU A 598 1.25 29.79 18.38
C LEU A 598 1.20 31.29 18.75
N ARG A 599 2.00 32.13 18.09
CA ARG A 599 1.90 33.62 18.25
C ARG A 599 0.74 34.25 17.50
N LEU A 600 0.14 33.50 16.54
CA LEU A 600 -1.12 33.90 15.90
C LEU A 600 -2.33 33.55 16.79
N ALA A 601 -2.14 33.50 18.12
CA ALA A 601 -3.17 33.11 19.07
C ALA A 601 -4.50 33.80 18.79
N PRO A 602 -5.65 33.20 19.11
CA PRO A 602 -6.96 33.76 18.84
C PRO A 602 -7.11 35.14 19.44
N GLU A 603 -7.57 36.11 18.65
CA GLU A 603 -8.00 37.39 19.16
C GLU A 603 -9.37 37.24 19.82
N SER A 604 -9.67 38.11 20.77
CA SER A 604 -11.01 38.18 21.37
C SER A 604 -12.01 38.56 20.26
N GLY A 605 -12.70 37.58 19.70
CA GLY A 605 -13.63 37.74 18.57
C GLY A 605 -13.56 36.68 17.51
N ASP A 606 -12.54 35.80 17.53
CA ASP A 606 -12.45 34.66 16.61
C ASP A 606 -13.64 33.71 16.82
N SER A 607 -14.19 33.22 15.71
CA SER A 607 -15.20 32.15 15.72
C SER A 607 -14.60 30.85 16.24
N ALA A 608 -15.45 29.93 16.73
CA ALA A 608 -15.01 28.60 17.13
C ALA A 608 -14.33 27.85 15.96
N GLU A 609 -14.81 28.06 14.73
CA GLU A 609 -14.26 27.47 13.51
C GLU A 609 -12.83 27.97 13.21
N GLU A 610 -12.58 29.29 13.32
CA GLU A 610 -11.23 29.83 13.08
C GLU A 610 -10.23 29.37 14.13
N ARG A 611 -10.65 29.23 15.40
CA ARG A 611 -9.83 28.63 16.45
C ARG A 611 -9.52 27.17 16.15
N TYR A 612 -10.52 26.40 15.75
CA TYR A 612 -10.35 24.99 15.38
C TYR A 612 -9.39 24.80 14.21
N GLN A 613 -9.47 25.62 13.17
CA GLN A 613 -8.59 25.54 12.01
C GLN A 613 -7.13 25.80 12.36
N LEU A 614 -6.85 26.78 13.23
CA LEU A 614 -5.49 27.03 13.73
C LEU A 614 -5.00 25.85 14.58
N ALA A 615 -5.83 25.36 15.48
CA ALA A 615 -5.53 24.22 16.34
C ALA A 615 -5.25 22.95 15.50
N HIS A 616 -6.06 22.69 14.49
CA HIS A 616 -5.85 21.57 13.58
C HIS A 616 -4.52 21.70 12.81
N ALA A 617 -4.19 22.88 12.28
CA ALA A 617 -2.91 23.10 11.60
C ALA A 617 -1.72 22.83 12.53
N VAL A 618 -1.75 23.34 13.76
CA VAL A 618 -0.70 23.09 14.77
C VAL A 618 -0.61 21.60 15.13
N THR A 619 -1.76 20.93 15.28
CA THR A 619 -1.83 19.50 15.57
C THR A 619 -1.17 18.67 14.46
N GLU A 620 -1.45 18.94 13.18
CA GLU A 620 -0.83 18.21 12.06
C GLU A 620 0.70 18.38 12.02
N LEU A 621 1.23 19.57 12.38
CA LEU A 621 2.66 19.81 12.49
C LEU A 621 3.31 19.12 13.71
N ALA A 622 2.53 18.86 14.76
CA ALA A 622 3.02 18.28 16.01
C ALA A 622 2.61 16.81 16.20
N ARG A 623 1.78 16.25 15.32
CA ARG A 623 1.23 14.90 15.41
C ARG A 623 2.33 13.86 15.61
N LEU A 624 2.07 12.90 16.50
CA LEU A 624 3.00 11.79 16.72
C LEU A 624 2.83 10.74 15.62
N SER A 625 3.89 10.55 14.82
CA SER A 625 3.91 9.56 13.74
C SER A 625 4.45 8.20 14.18
N GLY A 626 5.19 8.14 15.29
CA GLY A 626 5.96 6.97 15.71
C GLY A 626 7.33 6.88 15.04
N ASP A 627 7.63 7.72 14.06
CA ASP A 627 8.94 7.80 13.42
C ASP A 627 9.86 8.75 14.19
N ARG A 628 10.90 8.18 14.80
CA ARG A 628 11.87 8.89 15.63
C ARG A 628 12.63 10.02 14.91
N VAL A 629 12.76 9.93 13.59
CA VAL A 629 13.45 10.96 12.77
C VAL A 629 12.56 12.16 12.54
N ARG A 630 11.25 11.94 12.47
CA ARG A 630 10.26 12.93 12.03
C ARG A 630 9.46 13.54 13.16
N ASP A 631 9.35 12.84 14.29
CA ASP A 631 8.60 13.32 15.44
C ASP A 631 9.32 14.47 16.16
N LEU A 632 8.55 15.45 16.60
CA LEU A 632 9.04 16.51 17.47
C LEU A 632 9.45 15.96 18.85
N ALA A 633 10.37 16.65 19.51
CA ALA A 633 10.75 16.33 20.89
C ALA A 633 9.55 16.43 21.83
N LEU A 634 9.48 15.55 22.84
CA LEU A 634 8.36 15.50 23.80
C LEU A 634 8.04 16.85 24.46
N PRO A 635 9.02 17.69 24.88
CA PRO A 635 8.70 18.99 25.49
C PRO A 635 7.90 19.91 24.56
N MET A 636 8.19 19.91 23.26
CA MET A 636 7.43 20.70 22.30
C MET A 636 6.02 20.13 22.09
N ARG A 637 5.89 18.82 22.00
CA ARG A 637 4.59 18.16 21.89
C ARG A 637 3.71 18.41 23.11
N GLN A 638 4.29 18.36 24.31
CA GLN A 638 3.58 18.71 25.55
C GLN A 638 3.10 20.17 25.55
N LYS A 639 3.98 21.10 25.15
CA LYS A 639 3.62 22.53 25.02
C LYS A 639 2.44 22.73 24.04
N VAL A 640 2.41 21.99 22.94
CA VAL A 640 1.30 22.04 21.98
C VAL A 640 0.03 21.46 22.62
N ALA A 641 0.11 20.33 23.31
CA ALA A 641 -1.03 19.71 23.97
C ALA A 641 -1.65 20.65 25.03
N ASP A 642 -0.82 21.28 25.88
CA ASP A 642 -1.27 22.25 26.89
C ASP A 642 -1.95 23.46 26.23
N TRP A 643 -1.38 23.94 25.11
CA TRP A 643 -1.98 25.03 24.34
C TRP A 643 -3.32 24.65 23.72
N LEU A 644 -3.48 23.42 23.19
CA LEU A 644 -4.74 22.92 22.63
C LEU A 644 -5.85 22.88 23.69
N HIS A 645 -5.54 22.40 24.90
CA HIS A 645 -6.48 22.40 26.03
C HIS A 645 -6.89 23.83 26.45
N ALA A 646 -6.00 24.77 26.32
CA ALA A 646 -6.30 26.19 26.68
C ALA A 646 -7.15 26.91 25.61
N GLN A 647 -7.12 26.48 24.35
CA GLN A 647 -7.75 27.17 23.22
C GLN A 647 -9.10 26.61 22.79
N LEU A 648 -9.38 25.35 23.08
CA LEU A 648 -10.54 24.62 22.59
C LEU A 648 -11.44 24.13 23.73
N ALA A 649 -12.68 23.76 23.39
CA ALA A 649 -13.55 23.03 24.29
C ALA A 649 -12.90 21.70 24.74
N GLU A 650 -13.22 21.23 25.94
CA GLU A 650 -12.56 20.10 26.62
C GLU A 650 -12.49 18.84 25.74
N GLU A 651 -13.58 18.48 25.07
CA GLU A 651 -13.64 17.29 24.19
C GLU A 651 -12.71 17.43 22.98
N GLU A 652 -12.77 18.56 22.26
CA GLU A 652 -11.93 18.78 21.07
C GLU A 652 -10.46 18.98 21.43
N GLY A 653 -10.18 19.70 22.52
CA GLY A 653 -8.84 19.92 23.04
C GLY A 653 -8.17 18.60 23.42
N THR A 654 -8.88 17.72 24.14
CA THR A 654 -8.38 16.39 24.53
C THR A 654 -8.12 15.52 23.33
N ARG A 655 -9.04 15.47 22.36
CA ARG A 655 -8.89 14.67 21.15
C ARG A 655 -7.66 15.10 20.33
N LEU A 656 -7.47 16.39 20.10
CA LEU A 656 -6.32 16.87 19.33
C LEU A 656 -5.00 16.74 20.12
N ALA A 657 -5.01 16.93 21.43
CA ALA A 657 -3.84 16.72 22.29
C ALA A 657 -3.41 15.23 22.30
N GLN A 658 -4.37 14.31 22.29
CA GLN A 658 -4.08 12.88 22.19
C GLN A 658 -3.33 12.55 20.88
N MET A 659 -3.71 13.13 19.74
CA MET A 659 -3.01 12.94 18.46
C MET A 659 -1.56 13.44 18.47
N VAL A 660 -1.26 14.41 19.33
CA VAL A 660 0.09 14.96 19.50
C VAL A 660 0.95 14.11 20.45
N LEU A 661 0.33 13.51 21.47
CA LEU A 661 1.03 12.74 22.51
C LEU A 661 1.07 11.24 22.26
N GLU A 662 0.08 10.70 21.56
CA GLU A 662 -0.09 9.27 21.26
C GLU A 662 -0.15 9.01 19.76
N ILE A 663 0.10 7.75 19.36
CA ILE A 663 -0.07 7.30 17.97
C ILE A 663 -1.56 6.96 17.80
N VAL A 664 -2.29 7.86 17.16
CA VAL A 664 -3.73 7.71 16.90
C VAL A 664 -3.95 7.55 15.39
N PRO A 665 -4.70 6.51 14.94
CA PRO A 665 -5.11 6.37 13.54
C PRO A 665 -5.91 7.59 13.07
N ARG A 666 -5.88 7.87 11.76
CA ARG A 666 -6.73 8.92 11.18
C ARG A 666 -8.20 8.50 11.20
N GLU A 667 -9.07 9.45 11.48
CA GLU A 667 -10.52 9.31 11.43
C GLU A 667 -11.08 9.84 10.10
N GLU A 668 -12.26 9.37 9.68
CA GLU A 668 -12.94 9.85 8.45
C GLU A 668 -13.19 11.37 8.46
N ARG A 669 -13.45 11.96 9.62
CA ARG A 669 -13.64 13.42 9.78
C ARG A 669 -12.37 14.19 9.40
N GLU A 670 -11.20 13.67 9.76
CA GLU A 670 -9.90 14.27 9.42
C GLU A 670 -9.60 14.15 7.93
N GLU A 671 -9.97 13.03 7.32
CA GLU A 671 -9.83 12.81 5.88
C GLU A 671 -10.68 13.80 5.09
N ARG A 672 -11.93 14.03 5.50
CA ARG A 672 -12.81 15.04 4.89
C ARG A 672 -12.18 16.43 4.94
N PHE A 673 -11.63 16.81 6.10
CA PHE A 673 -10.97 18.09 6.28
C PHE A 673 -9.73 18.22 5.38
N ALA A 674 -8.93 17.18 5.30
CA ALA A 674 -7.69 17.17 4.53
C ALA A 674 -7.91 17.22 3.01
N PHE A 675 -8.96 16.55 2.48
CA PHE A 675 -9.27 16.57 1.05
C PHE A 675 -10.19 17.71 0.63
N GLY A 676 -10.86 18.39 1.58
CA GLY A 676 -11.83 19.43 1.32
C GLY A 676 -13.17 18.94 0.75
N ASP A 677 -13.28 17.63 0.50
CA ASP A 677 -14.50 16.91 0.06
C ASP A 677 -14.50 15.54 0.75
N SER A 678 -15.67 14.98 1.06
CA SER A 678 -15.73 13.59 1.53
C SER A 678 -15.18 12.63 0.48
N LEU A 679 -14.42 11.63 0.93
CA LEU A 679 -14.03 10.53 0.05
C LEU A 679 -15.28 9.75 -0.39
N PRO A 680 -15.26 9.13 -1.59
CA PRO A 680 -16.33 8.24 -2.02
C PRO A 680 -16.49 7.08 -1.03
N SER A 681 -17.73 6.63 -0.79
CA SER A 681 -18.01 5.41 -0.03
C SER A 681 -17.25 4.23 -0.66
N GLY A 682 -16.62 3.41 0.16
CA GLY A 682 -15.77 2.30 -0.28
C GLY A 682 -14.28 2.63 -0.41
N LEU A 683 -13.86 3.90 -0.28
CA LEU A 683 -12.45 4.27 -0.15
C LEU A 683 -12.11 4.53 1.33
N ARG A 684 -11.14 3.77 1.82
CA ARG A 684 -10.49 4.01 3.10
C ARG A 684 -9.00 4.25 2.84
N LEU A 685 -8.42 5.30 3.40
CA LEU A 685 -6.97 5.49 3.37
C LEU A 685 -6.33 4.37 4.20
N LEU A 686 -5.64 3.47 3.53
CA LEU A 686 -4.68 2.62 4.18
C LEU A 686 -3.45 3.49 4.49
N ALA A 687 -2.79 3.24 5.64
CA ALA A 687 -1.50 3.86 5.92
C ALA A 687 -0.63 3.78 4.67
N SER A 688 0.02 4.91 4.31
CA SER A 688 0.73 5.10 3.04
C SER A 688 1.47 3.84 2.62
N PRO A 689 1.30 3.33 1.39
CA PRO A 689 2.13 2.25 0.90
C PRO A 689 3.58 2.71 1.03
N THR A 690 4.36 1.99 1.80
CA THR A 690 5.82 2.14 1.76
C THR A 690 6.26 1.94 0.32
N GLU A 691 6.85 2.96 -0.28
CA GLU A 691 7.57 2.81 -1.55
C GLU A 691 8.73 1.83 -1.30
N GLY A 692 8.50 0.57 -1.61
CA GLY A 692 9.47 -0.49 -1.62
C GLY A 692 9.39 -1.19 -2.96
N GLU A 693 10.15 -0.71 -3.89
CA GLU A 693 10.98 -1.35 -4.90
C GLU A 693 10.97 -0.55 -6.21
N PRO A 694 12.16 -0.24 -6.77
CA PRO A 694 12.25 0.28 -8.11
C PRO A 694 11.81 -0.81 -9.10
N SER A 695 10.94 -0.44 -10.02
CA SER A 695 10.58 -1.25 -11.18
C SER A 695 11.87 -1.69 -11.89
N PRO A 696 12.11 -2.98 -12.13
CA PRO A 696 13.24 -3.38 -12.94
C PRO A 696 13.09 -2.81 -14.36
N ALA A 697 14.17 -2.26 -14.86
CA ALA A 697 14.32 -1.68 -16.19
C ALA A 697 14.03 -2.70 -17.32
#